data_8eb80f61b10e639607548eb287f88f5e
#
_entry.id   8eb80f61b10e639607548eb287f88f5e
#
_cell.length_a   1.000
_cell.length_b   1.000
_cell.length_c   1.000
_cell.angle_alpha   90.00
_cell.angle_beta   90.00
_cell.angle_gamma   90.00
#
_symmetry.space_group_name_H-M   'P 1'
#
loop_
_entity.id
_entity.type
_entity.pdbx_description
1 polymer ?
#
loop_
_entity_poly.entity_id
_entity_poly.type
_entity_poly.pdbx_seq_one_letter_code
_entity_poly.pdbx_strand_id
1 'polypeptide(L)'
;MIGTSRSWRSHASGLAVATFLLVAADPSFAQTAGAQAAPAATPQGAPAPAAGTPAGDEIVVSGIRQSLANALNIKRESAQVLDAISAEDIGKFPDKNVGEALQRVTGVQITRAGGEGSGVAIRGADPALNRVEVNGQTQLSTGAGVSSRAVEFRDIPSEFVSRLEVVKSATADMTEGGLGGTVRVITRRPFDNNGKPFLAGSAQTVYTDLAKRWDPKFALIGSKTFFEDKLGILLSGTYEKRSLWYDQARTTGWRQVDRNQPVMAPACTTDRIGVDENCVDIDRNGFGDFFPDIPRYVINRELTTRYAFNGIVEYRPVDNLKLFVEGTYTRGKQKLNSQFLQLGTVQAATNGGVSLANTTLGEDQTVSHVRFVAAPGTIGTAGGLSATYRNILGTIDRQNINSQVGGDWDVSDRFTVSARGSYAKAKAVNNEINATAAAQGLAFIDVDYSGSSGAPNIVLPIDPTTTQGLTQFIVLRRPRYNNQTEKAGKIDFEYKPESFLTSIRFGVQKRDVDVTSKLYDGTKTYNGYVAGTPGQGNVTLANYATGSSVAQVVSTGSNAAILQQIQNIVQPNFDLGDHNFFNTGSLGFDGYQRFLNLGMDVANAAGVPDPFGNLNPTDTWGVYEKNIAGYVSTAFAFEPAGIKVSGVLGARVINTKTESRGSIVTGTGLAARVSPFSQKGEYTEFLPSVNLKAELIPNKLFARATATEVIARPAPSDLAPRFTLDSVGFTGSRGNPSLQPYRAKQYDFGLEWYISKVNFLSATFFRKDISSFVDRTTQQELINGVNYTITLPVNGTSKVQINGVEVGSQVAFDFLPSILKNTGVTANYTYSKDKGYNQLDYFTGGALTFPGLSRHSVNVSGYYEDSKFSIRMSYNWRSKYLIAALDRGNNPAVGAAFGQWDGSASYNINDHISVFLEGVNLFHAQRTENANSAYRQNIVETYGRRIYGGVRAKL
;
A
#
# COMPACT_ATOMS: atom_id res chain seq x y z
N MET A 1 26.60 19.71 42.13
CA MET A 1 26.05 20.95 42.69
C MET A 1 25.79 21.93 41.57
N ILE A 2 24.64 22.57 41.65
CA ILE A 2 24.10 23.64 40.81
C ILE A 2 23.35 23.11 39.56
N GLY A 3 22.05 23.06 39.79
CA GLY A 3 21.00 22.87 38.81
C GLY A 3 20.64 24.16 38.09
N THR A 4 20.07 24.01 36.95
CA THR A 4 19.25 25.02 36.29
C THR A 4 17.95 24.43 35.84
N SER A 5 16.91 24.86 36.53
CA SER A 5 15.52 24.66 36.18
C SER A 5 15.19 25.36 34.85
N ARG A 6 14.59 24.66 33.90
CA ARG A 6 13.88 25.29 32.77
C ARG A 6 12.38 25.11 32.94
N SER A 7 11.74 26.28 33.10
CA SER A 7 10.32 26.50 33.24
C SER A 7 9.49 25.95 32.06
N TRP A 8 8.44 25.23 32.39
CA TRP A 8 7.35 24.89 31.50
C TRP A 8 6.53 26.16 31.22
N ARG A 9 6.53 26.60 29.97
CA ARG A 9 5.50 27.51 29.48
C ARG A 9 4.41 26.71 28.80
N SER A 10 3.27 26.68 29.46
CA SER A 10 2.00 26.20 28.93
C SER A 10 1.54 27.13 27.80
N HIS A 11 1.43 26.59 26.58
CA HIS A 11 0.63 27.22 25.54
C HIS A 11 -0.70 26.47 25.49
N ALA A 12 -1.69 27.05 26.15
CA ALA A 12 -3.09 26.72 25.91
C ALA A 12 -3.47 27.25 24.53
N SER A 13 -3.61 26.37 23.58
CA SER A 13 -4.20 26.68 22.27
C SER A 13 -5.70 26.46 22.35
N GLY A 14 -6.44 27.56 22.18
CA GLY A 14 -7.89 27.58 22.29
C GLY A 14 -8.60 26.62 21.35
N LEU A 15 -9.69 26.07 21.85
CA LEU A 15 -10.69 25.34 21.10
C LEU A 15 -11.32 26.27 20.06
N ALA A 16 -10.89 26.21 18.83
CA ALA A 16 -11.61 26.83 17.71
C ALA A 16 -12.76 25.91 17.34
N VAL A 17 -13.97 26.31 17.71
CA VAL A 17 -15.21 25.76 17.16
C VAL A 17 -15.22 26.08 15.67
N ALA A 18 -15.01 25.08 14.83
CA ALA A 18 -15.09 25.23 13.38
C ALA A 18 -16.56 25.42 12.98
N THR A 19 -16.92 26.63 12.66
CA THR A 19 -18.16 26.96 11.95
C THR A 19 -18.04 26.36 10.54
N PHE A 20 -18.94 25.44 10.19
CA PHE A 20 -19.06 24.91 8.83
C PHE A 20 -19.52 26.03 7.90
N LEU A 21 -18.58 26.63 7.19
CA LEU A 21 -18.91 27.42 6.01
C LEU A 21 -19.22 26.47 4.87
N LEU A 22 -20.49 26.41 4.49
CA LEU A 22 -20.95 25.89 3.21
C LEU A 22 -20.25 26.70 2.10
N VAL A 23 -19.19 26.16 1.54
CA VAL A 23 -18.68 26.66 0.27
C VAL A 23 -19.69 26.24 -0.79
N ALA A 24 -20.45 27.19 -1.29
CA ALA A 24 -21.28 27.03 -2.45
C ALA A 24 -20.40 26.62 -3.63
N ALA A 25 -20.51 25.38 -4.06
CA ALA A 25 -19.97 24.93 -5.32
C ALA A 25 -20.91 25.42 -6.42
N ASP A 26 -20.34 25.97 -7.48
CA ASP A 26 -21.07 26.36 -8.69
C ASP A 26 -22.06 25.29 -9.14
N PRO A 27 -23.29 25.63 -9.47
CA PRO A 27 -24.31 24.67 -9.88
C PRO A 27 -24.19 24.35 -11.37
N SER A 28 -23.23 23.51 -11.73
CA SER A 28 -23.27 22.89 -13.06
C SER A 28 -22.97 21.40 -12.93
N PHE A 29 -24.05 20.64 -13.23
CA PHE A 29 -24.13 19.19 -13.27
C PHE A 29 -24.44 18.44 -11.95
N ALA A 30 -25.73 18.51 -11.57
CA ALA A 30 -26.37 17.43 -10.84
C ALA A 30 -26.74 16.33 -11.86
N GLN A 31 -26.05 15.18 -11.78
CA GLN A 31 -26.59 13.91 -12.30
C GLN A 31 -26.01 12.75 -11.53
N THR A 32 -26.86 12.09 -11.04
CA THR A 32 -27.19 11.01 -10.13
C THR A 32 -26.63 9.66 -10.51
N ALA A 33 -26.24 8.86 -9.52
CA ALA A 33 -26.66 7.52 -9.34
C ALA A 33 -25.86 6.57 -8.47
N GLY A 34 -26.22 5.66 -8.00
CA GLY A 34 -26.61 4.68 -7.16
C GLY A 34 -25.75 3.52 -6.82
N ALA A 35 -25.50 3.24 -5.64
CA ALA A 35 -24.94 2.00 -5.20
C ALA A 35 -25.79 1.34 -4.13
N GLN A 36 -25.60 0.08 -4.07
CA GLN A 36 -26.34 -0.79 -3.24
C GLN A 36 -25.84 -0.84 -1.82
N ALA A 37 -26.74 -0.66 -0.86
CA ALA A 37 -26.66 -1.45 0.35
C ALA A 37 -27.19 -2.85 0.04
N ALA A 38 -26.51 -3.90 0.52
CA ALA A 38 -27.16 -5.20 0.61
C ALA A 38 -28.52 -5.01 1.28
N PRO A 39 -29.58 -5.66 0.82
CA PRO A 39 -30.89 -5.46 1.41
C PRO A 39 -30.81 -5.78 2.89
N ALA A 40 -31.08 -4.80 3.75
CA ALA A 40 -31.50 -5.09 5.09
C ALA A 40 -32.76 -5.97 4.94
N ALA A 41 -32.71 -7.19 5.41
CA ALA A 41 -33.88 -8.05 5.47
C ALA A 41 -34.96 -7.28 6.23
N THR A 42 -36.02 -6.94 5.56
CA THR A 42 -37.21 -6.44 6.20
C THR A 42 -37.72 -7.54 7.14
N PRO A 43 -37.91 -7.29 8.43
CA PRO A 43 -38.55 -8.27 9.27
C PRO A 43 -40.01 -8.43 8.77
N GLN A 44 -40.29 -9.58 8.17
CA GLN A 44 -41.67 -10.01 8.00
C GLN A 44 -42.29 -10.09 9.37
N GLY A 45 -43.43 -9.49 9.55
CA GLY A 45 -44.19 -9.50 10.80
C GLY A 45 -44.33 -10.90 11.35
N ALA A 46 -43.82 -11.09 12.56
CA ALA A 46 -44.03 -12.31 13.33
C ALA A 46 -45.49 -12.38 13.81
N PRO A 47 -46.13 -13.55 13.76
CA PRO A 47 -47.36 -13.76 14.46
C PRO A 47 -47.12 -13.69 15.97
N ALA A 48 -48.12 -13.21 16.73
CA ALA A 48 -48.05 -13.03 18.16
C ALA A 48 -47.59 -14.28 18.91
N PRO A 49 -46.80 -14.14 19.96
CA PRO A 49 -46.23 -15.27 20.67
C PRO A 49 -47.31 -16.01 21.49
N ALA A 50 -47.37 -17.34 21.31
CA ALA A 50 -48.03 -18.22 22.23
C ALA A 50 -47.20 -18.31 23.53
N ALA A 51 -47.90 -18.26 24.66
CA ALA A 51 -47.26 -18.26 25.99
C ALA A 51 -46.56 -19.56 26.33
N GLY A 52 -45.37 -19.45 26.91
CA GLY A 52 -44.85 -20.37 27.92
C GLY A 52 -43.98 -21.50 27.47
N THR A 53 -42.66 -21.29 27.45
CA THR A 53 -41.66 -22.31 27.75
C THR A 53 -40.57 -21.68 28.64
N PRO A 54 -39.98 -22.42 29.60
CA PRO A 54 -39.10 -21.83 30.61
C PRO A 54 -37.81 -21.35 30.01
N ALA A 55 -37.35 -20.19 30.48
CA ALA A 55 -36.08 -19.55 30.14
C ALA A 55 -34.90 -20.50 30.45
N GLY A 56 -34.39 -21.14 29.43
CA GLY A 56 -33.00 -21.59 29.47
C GLY A 56 -32.11 -20.34 29.47
N ASP A 57 -31.05 -20.36 30.25
CA ASP A 57 -30.04 -19.28 30.34
C ASP A 57 -29.61 -18.82 28.93
N GLU A 58 -30.19 -17.74 28.48
CA GLU A 58 -29.80 -17.09 27.25
C GLU A 58 -28.44 -16.46 27.52
N ILE A 59 -27.38 -17.13 27.07
CA ILE A 59 -26.01 -16.61 27.16
C ILE A 59 -26.02 -15.30 26.41
N VAL A 60 -25.99 -14.19 27.14
CA VAL A 60 -25.83 -12.82 26.59
C VAL A 60 -24.48 -12.78 25.94
N VAL A 61 -24.43 -12.96 24.62
CA VAL A 61 -23.22 -12.91 23.82
C VAL A 61 -22.84 -11.43 23.69
N SER A 62 -21.73 -11.03 24.30
CA SER A 62 -21.22 -9.66 24.29
C SER A 62 -19.85 -9.58 23.62
N GLY A 63 -19.51 -8.43 23.07
CA GLY A 63 -18.15 -8.13 22.59
C GLY A 63 -17.69 -8.97 21.40
N ILE A 64 -16.60 -9.71 21.56
CA ILE A 64 -15.97 -10.52 20.50
C ILE A 64 -16.94 -11.55 19.92
N ARG A 65 -17.67 -12.26 20.76
CA ARG A 65 -18.63 -13.29 20.33
C ARG A 65 -19.78 -12.70 19.54
N GLN A 66 -20.30 -11.54 19.95
CA GLN A 66 -21.37 -10.84 19.22
C GLN A 66 -20.88 -10.38 17.84
N SER A 67 -19.69 -9.82 17.78
CA SER A 67 -19.04 -9.40 16.52
C SER A 67 -18.87 -10.58 15.56
N LEU A 68 -18.40 -11.72 16.08
CA LEU A 68 -18.22 -12.95 15.31
C LEU A 68 -19.57 -13.53 14.83
N ALA A 69 -20.62 -13.50 15.67
CA ALA A 69 -21.96 -13.93 15.28
C ALA A 69 -22.56 -13.03 14.18
N ASN A 70 -22.39 -11.72 14.29
CA ASN A 70 -22.84 -10.75 13.30
C ASN A 70 -22.13 -10.97 11.95
N ALA A 71 -20.82 -11.19 11.97
CA ALA A 71 -20.04 -11.50 10.77
C ALA A 71 -20.51 -12.79 10.09
N LEU A 72 -20.79 -13.84 10.86
CA LEU A 72 -21.34 -15.10 10.34
C LEU A 72 -22.74 -14.93 9.75
N ASN A 73 -23.61 -14.13 10.35
CA ASN A 73 -24.94 -13.85 9.82
C ASN A 73 -24.86 -13.14 8.46
N ILE A 74 -24.02 -12.10 8.34
CA ILE A 74 -23.78 -11.40 7.07
C ILE A 74 -23.29 -12.38 5.99
N LYS A 75 -22.35 -13.27 6.32
CA LYS A 75 -21.84 -14.30 5.41
C LYS A 75 -22.93 -15.29 5.00
N ARG A 76 -23.71 -15.78 5.95
CA ARG A 76 -24.78 -16.77 5.73
C ARG A 76 -25.88 -16.23 4.82
N GLU A 77 -26.29 -14.97 5.01
CA GLU A 77 -27.36 -14.32 4.24
C GLU A 77 -26.94 -13.96 2.82
N SER A 78 -25.66 -13.68 2.59
CA SER A 78 -25.16 -13.32 1.27
C SER A 78 -25.38 -14.43 0.25
N ALA A 79 -25.70 -14.04 -1.00
CA ALA A 79 -25.67 -14.93 -2.16
C ALA A 79 -24.24 -15.11 -2.70
N GLN A 80 -23.36 -14.14 -2.44
CA GLN A 80 -21.97 -14.10 -2.89
C GLN A 80 -21.05 -14.88 -1.95
N VAL A 81 -19.90 -15.33 -2.42
CA VAL A 81 -18.78 -15.75 -1.57
C VAL A 81 -18.16 -14.51 -0.92
N LEU A 82 -18.43 -14.36 0.36
CA LEU A 82 -18.11 -13.16 1.14
C LEU A 82 -17.62 -13.55 2.53
N ASP A 83 -16.70 -12.78 3.07
CA ASP A 83 -16.34 -12.77 4.49
C ASP A 83 -16.56 -11.37 5.05
N ALA A 84 -16.93 -11.28 6.32
CA ALA A 84 -17.20 -10.02 7.00
C ALA A 84 -16.47 -9.91 8.34
N ILE A 85 -16.23 -8.66 8.77
CA ILE A 85 -15.75 -8.30 10.11
C ILE A 85 -16.65 -7.19 10.65
N SER A 86 -17.19 -7.35 11.84
CA SER A 86 -18.02 -6.34 12.49
C SER A 86 -17.17 -5.26 13.19
N ALA A 87 -17.71 -4.05 13.31
CA ALA A 87 -17.03 -2.90 13.95
C ALA A 87 -16.66 -3.15 15.42
N GLU A 88 -17.49 -3.94 16.17
CA GLU A 88 -17.21 -4.25 17.58
C GLU A 88 -15.92 -5.07 17.70
N ASP A 89 -15.65 -5.92 16.73
CA ASP A 89 -14.40 -6.65 16.64
C ASP A 89 -13.25 -5.73 16.24
N ILE A 90 -13.42 -4.86 15.23
CA ILE A 90 -12.42 -3.87 14.84
C ILE A 90 -12.00 -2.99 16.01
N GLY A 91 -12.96 -2.55 16.85
CA GLY A 91 -12.67 -1.74 18.04
C GLY A 91 -11.97 -2.49 19.18
N LYS A 92 -11.99 -3.83 19.16
CA LYS A 92 -11.44 -4.70 20.22
C LYS A 92 -10.16 -5.44 19.84
N PHE A 93 -9.74 -5.35 18.59
CA PHE A 93 -8.47 -5.92 18.13
C PHE A 93 -7.33 -4.92 18.22
N PRO A 94 -6.06 -5.36 18.24
CA PRO A 94 -4.90 -4.50 18.08
C PRO A 94 -4.80 -3.91 16.67
N ASP A 95 -5.87 -3.95 15.89
CA ASP A 95 -5.94 -3.45 14.53
C ASP A 95 -6.24 -1.95 14.54
N LYS A 96 -5.23 -1.17 14.34
CA LYS A 96 -5.32 0.30 14.37
C LYS A 96 -5.65 0.92 13.02
N ASN A 97 -5.69 0.11 11.98
CA ASN A 97 -6.21 0.46 10.67
C ASN A 97 -7.01 -0.69 10.05
N VAL A 98 -7.80 -0.35 9.05
CA VAL A 98 -8.68 -1.28 8.35
C VAL A 98 -7.90 -2.42 7.66
N GLY A 99 -6.70 -2.15 7.16
CA GLY A 99 -5.87 -3.16 6.48
C GLY A 99 -5.45 -4.29 7.44
N GLU A 100 -5.06 -3.95 8.67
CA GLU A 100 -4.67 -4.95 9.67
C GLU A 100 -5.85 -5.83 10.10
N ALA A 101 -7.05 -5.25 10.23
CA ALA A 101 -8.27 -6.01 10.49
C ALA A 101 -8.56 -7.04 9.39
N LEU A 102 -8.42 -6.65 8.12
CA LEU A 102 -8.68 -7.50 6.97
C LEU A 102 -7.77 -8.74 6.88
N GLN A 103 -6.63 -8.74 7.57
CA GLN A 103 -5.73 -9.90 7.60
C GLN A 103 -6.37 -11.14 8.23
N ARG A 104 -7.41 -10.98 9.06
CA ARG A 104 -8.17 -12.08 9.66
C ARG A 104 -9.15 -12.76 8.71
N VAL A 105 -9.41 -12.17 7.56
CA VAL A 105 -10.29 -12.73 6.53
C VAL A 105 -9.54 -13.82 5.77
N THR A 106 -10.22 -14.94 5.52
CA THR A 106 -9.68 -16.08 4.76
C THR A 106 -9.24 -15.61 3.37
N GLY A 107 -8.06 -16.05 2.90
CA GLY A 107 -7.54 -15.69 1.57
C GLY A 107 -7.05 -14.25 1.43
N VAL A 108 -7.01 -13.49 2.53
CA VAL A 108 -6.53 -12.11 2.55
C VAL A 108 -5.13 -12.02 3.16
N GLN A 109 -4.29 -11.25 2.51
CA GLN A 109 -2.92 -10.95 2.95
C GLN A 109 -2.71 -9.45 2.86
N ILE A 110 -1.88 -8.89 3.76
CA ILE A 110 -1.57 -7.47 3.73
C ILE A 110 -0.13 -7.21 3.30
N THR A 111 0.06 -6.10 2.60
CA THR A 111 1.38 -5.50 2.44
C THR A 111 1.62 -4.51 3.57
N ARG A 112 2.87 -4.30 3.95
CA ARG A 112 3.23 -3.39 5.05
C ARG A 112 4.21 -2.34 4.57
N ALA A 113 4.05 -1.14 5.10
CA ALA A 113 5.00 -0.04 4.92
C ALA A 113 5.38 0.49 6.30
N GLY A 114 6.66 0.39 6.67
CA GLY A 114 7.15 0.73 8.00
C GLY A 114 6.43 -0.04 9.12
N GLY A 115 6.11 -1.33 8.89
CA GLY A 115 5.42 -2.18 9.86
C GLY A 115 3.92 -1.95 10.00
N GLU A 116 3.30 -1.02 9.24
CA GLU A 116 1.85 -0.76 9.22
C GLU A 116 1.19 -1.38 7.99
N GLY A 117 0.02 -1.98 8.16
CA GLY A 117 -0.78 -2.52 7.05
C GLY A 117 -1.14 -1.42 6.05
N SER A 118 -0.67 -1.52 4.83
CA SER A 118 -0.82 -0.51 3.79
C SER A 118 -1.77 -0.93 2.68
N GLY A 119 -1.60 -2.11 2.12
CA GLY A 119 -2.42 -2.64 1.04
C GLY A 119 -2.95 -4.03 1.35
N VAL A 120 -3.96 -4.46 0.60
CA VAL A 120 -4.64 -5.74 0.78
C VAL A 120 -4.59 -6.56 -0.51
N ALA A 121 -3.99 -7.75 -0.44
CA ALA A 121 -4.01 -8.76 -1.48
C ALA A 121 -5.08 -9.82 -1.19
N ILE A 122 -5.89 -10.17 -2.17
CA ILE A 122 -6.96 -11.17 -2.03
C ILE A 122 -6.64 -12.34 -2.97
N ARG A 123 -6.51 -13.57 -2.39
CA ARG A 123 -6.17 -14.79 -3.16
C ARG A 123 -4.94 -14.63 -4.05
N GLY A 124 -3.94 -13.92 -3.53
CA GLY A 124 -2.67 -13.65 -4.23
C GLY A 124 -2.72 -12.55 -5.29
N ALA A 125 -3.88 -11.94 -5.55
CA ALA A 125 -3.92 -10.77 -6.43
C ALA A 125 -3.31 -9.55 -5.71
N ASP A 126 -2.42 -8.85 -6.42
CA ASP A 126 -1.77 -7.63 -5.94
C ASP A 126 -2.81 -6.60 -5.46
N PRO A 127 -2.53 -5.79 -4.42
CA PRO A 127 -3.43 -4.74 -3.94
C PRO A 127 -3.96 -3.80 -5.02
N ALA A 128 -3.20 -3.55 -6.08
CA ALA A 128 -3.63 -2.70 -7.20
C ALA A 128 -4.71 -3.36 -8.09
N LEU A 129 -4.89 -4.68 -7.99
CA LEU A 129 -5.88 -5.46 -8.72
C LEU A 129 -7.15 -5.73 -7.90
N ASN A 130 -7.23 -5.21 -6.68
CA ASN A 130 -8.39 -5.29 -5.81
C ASN A 130 -9.13 -3.96 -5.79
N ARG A 131 -10.46 -4.02 -5.69
CA ARG A 131 -11.27 -2.85 -5.54
C ARG A 131 -11.54 -2.56 -4.07
N VAL A 132 -11.53 -1.29 -3.68
CA VAL A 132 -11.93 -0.83 -2.35
C VAL A 132 -13.02 0.21 -2.49
N GLU A 133 -14.09 0.04 -1.75
CA GLU A 133 -15.26 0.92 -1.72
C GLU A 133 -15.58 1.34 -0.29
N VAL A 134 -15.95 2.61 -0.10
CA VAL A 134 -16.54 3.11 1.13
C VAL A 134 -17.99 3.45 0.83
N ASN A 135 -18.94 2.78 1.48
CA ASN A 135 -20.39 2.89 1.24
C ASN A 135 -20.78 2.79 -0.26
N GLY A 136 -20.07 1.93 -1.01
CA GLY A 136 -20.29 1.71 -2.44
C GLY A 136 -19.59 2.72 -3.37
N GLN A 137 -18.94 3.76 -2.83
CA GLN A 137 -18.12 4.69 -3.59
C GLN A 137 -16.67 4.20 -3.67
N THR A 138 -16.01 4.40 -4.82
CA THR A 138 -14.58 4.09 -4.97
C THR A 138 -13.75 4.87 -3.97
N GLN A 139 -12.94 4.16 -3.18
CA GLN A 139 -11.91 4.79 -2.35
C GLN A 139 -10.69 5.10 -3.23
N LEU A 140 -10.37 6.37 -3.39
CA LEU A 140 -9.13 6.79 -4.02
C LEU A 140 -8.02 6.92 -2.98
N SER A 141 -6.78 6.74 -3.42
CA SER A 141 -5.61 6.92 -2.57
C SER A 141 -4.40 7.36 -3.38
N THR A 142 -3.58 8.22 -2.80
CA THR A 142 -2.27 8.60 -3.33
C THR A 142 -1.12 8.07 -2.45
N GLY A 143 -1.43 7.21 -1.48
CA GLY A 143 -0.44 6.68 -0.53
C GLY A 143 0.63 5.81 -1.19
N ALA A 144 0.24 4.96 -2.13
CA ALA A 144 1.15 4.17 -2.98
C ALA A 144 1.66 4.96 -4.20
N GLY A 145 1.42 6.29 -4.23
CA GLY A 145 1.62 7.13 -5.40
C GLY A 145 0.52 6.97 -6.44
N VAL A 146 0.42 7.89 -7.39
CA VAL A 146 -0.53 7.75 -8.52
C VAL A 146 -0.06 6.72 -9.56
N SER A 147 1.07 6.10 -9.35
CA SER A 147 1.58 5.00 -10.19
C SER A 147 0.78 3.72 -10.06
N SER A 148 0.02 3.54 -8.97
CA SER A 148 -0.75 2.34 -8.65
C SER A 148 -2.23 2.67 -8.43
N ARG A 149 -3.10 1.63 -8.55
CA ARG A 149 -4.52 1.70 -8.15
C ARG A 149 -4.74 1.18 -6.72
N ALA A 150 -3.67 0.75 -6.04
CA ALA A 150 -3.75 0.25 -4.68
C ALA A 150 -4.24 1.34 -3.72
N VAL A 151 -5.17 0.98 -2.86
CA VAL A 151 -5.67 1.86 -1.80
C VAL A 151 -4.77 1.75 -0.57
N GLU A 152 -4.42 2.87 -0.01
CA GLU A 152 -3.65 2.98 1.24
C GLU A 152 -4.61 2.93 2.44
N PHE A 153 -4.71 1.78 3.06
CA PHE A 153 -5.64 1.57 4.19
C PHE A 153 -5.28 2.37 5.45
N ARG A 154 -4.06 2.87 5.55
CA ARG A 154 -3.65 3.79 6.62
C ARG A 154 -4.42 5.13 6.60
N ASP A 155 -5.02 5.48 5.46
CA ASP A 155 -5.80 6.70 5.31
C ASP A 155 -7.28 6.53 5.71
N ILE A 156 -7.72 5.29 6.06
CA ILE A 156 -9.09 4.97 6.47
C ILE A 156 -9.12 4.73 7.99
N PRO A 157 -9.70 5.64 8.79
CA PRO A 157 -9.82 5.43 10.23
C PRO A 157 -10.74 4.26 10.56
N SER A 158 -10.29 3.33 11.39
CA SER A 158 -11.08 2.18 11.83
C SER A 158 -12.30 2.59 12.68
N GLU A 159 -12.24 3.75 13.33
CA GLU A 159 -13.30 4.29 14.18
C GLU A 159 -14.57 4.68 13.41
N PHE A 160 -14.47 4.95 12.10
CA PHE A 160 -15.64 5.29 11.26
C PHE A 160 -16.38 4.05 10.76
N VAL A 161 -15.74 2.89 10.84
CA VAL A 161 -16.20 1.65 10.21
C VAL A 161 -17.24 0.96 11.07
N SER A 162 -18.38 0.59 10.47
CA SER A 162 -19.39 -0.30 11.05
C SER A 162 -19.07 -1.76 10.78
N ARG A 163 -18.69 -2.07 9.54
CA ARG A 163 -18.25 -3.41 9.15
C ARG A 163 -17.37 -3.37 7.90
N LEU A 164 -16.61 -4.42 7.74
CA LEU A 164 -15.82 -4.70 6.54
C LEU A 164 -16.36 -5.95 5.86
N GLU A 165 -16.48 -5.93 4.56
CA GLU A 165 -16.85 -7.07 3.75
C GLU A 165 -15.80 -7.31 2.67
N VAL A 166 -15.36 -8.55 2.51
CA VAL A 166 -14.47 -8.97 1.44
C VAL A 166 -15.26 -9.87 0.50
N VAL A 167 -15.70 -9.29 -0.60
CA VAL A 167 -16.49 -9.98 -1.62
C VAL A 167 -15.54 -10.62 -2.63
N LYS A 168 -15.58 -11.95 -2.73
CA LYS A 168 -14.67 -12.75 -3.56
C LYS A 168 -15.29 -13.19 -4.88
N SER A 169 -16.62 -13.17 -4.99
CA SER A 169 -17.36 -13.43 -6.23
C SER A 169 -18.18 -12.22 -6.64
N ALA A 170 -17.95 -11.73 -7.86
CA ALA A 170 -18.64 -10.55 -8.35
C ALA A 170 -20.10 -10.85 -8.76
N THR A 171 -20.96 -9.84 -8.68
CA THR A 171 -22.29 -9.81 -9.30
C THR A 171 -22.37 -8.67 -10.33
N ALA A 172 -23.30 -8.72 -11.26
CA ALA A 172 -23.39 -7.78 -12.38
C ALA A 172 -23.62 -6.31 -11.94
N ASP A 173 -24.28 -6.11 -10.81
CA ASP A 173 -24.58 -4.80 -10.22
C ASP A 173 -23.34 -4.14 -9.59
N MET A 174 -22.30 -4.92 -9.27
CA MET A 174 -21.05 -4.39 -8.71
C MET A 174 -20.25 -3.63 -9.74
N THR A 175 -19.55 -2.59 -9.30
CA THR A 175 -18.58 -1.89 -10.14
C THR A 175 -17.36 -2.79 -10.34
N GLU A 176 -16.92 -2.92 -11.58
CA GLU A 176 -15.77 -3.74 -11.99
C GLU A 176 -14.44 -3.17 -11.48
N GLY A 177 -13.37 -3.98 -11.49
CA GLY A 177 -12.02 -3.58 -11.10
C GLY A 177 -11.41 -4.43 -9.98
N GLY A 178 -12.14 -5.42 -9.48
CA GLY A 178 -11.69 -6.34 -8.43
C GLY A 178 -11.31 -7.72 -8.96
N LEU A 179 -10.13 -7.88 -9.56
CA LEU A 179 -9.65 -9.18 -10.05
C LEU A 179 -9.45 -10.19 -8.89
N GLY A 180 -8.93 -9.75 -7.76
CA GLY A 180 -8.84 -10.55 -6.54
C GLY A 180 -10.17 -10.64 -5.81
N GLY A 181 -10.82 -9.50 -5.68
CA GLY A 181 -12.08 -9.28 -4.98
C GLY A 181 -12.33 -7.79 -4.70
N THR A 182 -13.41 -7.51 -3.99
CA THR A 182 -13.77 -6.16 -3.58
C THR A 182 -13.84 -6.07 -2.05
N VAL A 183 -13.12 -5.11 -1.48
CA VAL A 183 -13.25 -4.73 -0.08
C VAL A 183 -14.29 -3.63 0.04
N ARG A 184 -15.35 -3.87 0.79
CA ARG A 184 -16.37 -2.89 1.13
C ARG A 184 -16.18 -2.43 2.56
N VAL A 185 -15.93 -1.14 2.73
CA VAL A 185 -15.89 -0.47 4.02
C VAL A 185 -17.25 0.20 4.22
N ILE A 186 -18.01 -0.28 5.21
CA ILE A 186 -19.33 0.24 5.52
C ILE A 186 -19.20 1.09 6.78
N THR A 187 -19.57 2.36 6.71
CA THR A 187 -19.55 3.27 7.86
C THR A 187 -20.86 3.18 8.65
N ARG A 188 -20.83 3.62 9.89
CA ARG A 188 -22.05 3.73 10.72
C ARG A 188 -22.99 4.77 10.14
N ARG A 189 -24.31 4.51 10.31
CA ARG A 189 -25.38 5.41 9.86
C ARG A 189 -26.19 5.94 11.03
N PRO A 190 -26.88 7.10 10.86
CA PRO A 190 -27.63 7.70 11.95
C PRO A 190 -28.73 6.81 12.56
N PHE A 191 -29.33 5.93 11.76
CA PHE A 191 -30.41 5.06 12.18
C PHE A 191 -29.99 3.65 12.64
N ASP A 192 -28.69 3.34 12.63
CA ASP A 192 -28.18 2.01 13.02
C ASP A 192 -28.45 1.67 14.49
N ASN A 193 -28.67 2.68 15.37
CA ASN A 193 -29.02 2.50 16.78
C ASN A 193 -30.53 2.65 17.04
N ASN A 194 -31.39 2.25 16.10
CA ASN A 194 -32.83 2.34 16.20
C ASN A 194 -33.34 3.76 16.59
N GLY A 195 -32.71 4.80 16.04
CA GLY A 195 -33.04 6.19 16.33
C GLY A 195 -32.54 6.72 17.69
N LYS A 196 -32.00 5.87 18.55
CA LYS A 196 -31.48 6.29 19.86
C LYS A 196 -30.20 7.10 19.69
N PRO A 197 -30.11 8.27 20.34
CA PRO A 197 -28.88 9.03 20.31
C PRO A 197 -27.74 8.27 20.97
N PHE A 198 -26.52 8.44 20.47
CA PHE A 198 -25.32 7.93 21.12
C PHE A 198 -24.14 8.89 20.94
N LEU A 199 -23.25 8.87 21.90
CA LEU A 199 -21.97 9.56 21.85
C LEU A 199 -20.90 8.58 22.35
N ALA A 200 -19.87 8.34 21.56
CA ALA A 200 -18.76 7.51 21.96
C ALA A 200 -17.42 8.16 21.59
N GLY A 201 -16.41 7.94 22.40
CA GLY A 201 -15.08 8.49 22.18
C GLY A 201 -13.98 7.62 22.76
N SER A 202 -12.77 7.88 22.28
CA SER A 202 -11.56 7.27 22.82
C SER A 202 -10.43 8.27 22.93
N ALA A 203 -9.65 8.14 23.99
CA ALA A 203 -8.38 8.81 24.18
C ALA A 203 -7.32 7.75 24.41
N GLN A 204 -6.30 7.74 23.57
CA GLN A 204 -5.25 6.74 23.64
C GLN A 204 -3.88 7.34 23.32
N THR A 205 -2.85 6.64 23.73
CA THR A 205 -1.47 6.95 23.39
C THR A 205 -0.78 5.71 22.82
N VAL A 206 0.14 5.90 21.90
CA VAL A 206 0.96 4.83 21.32
C VAL A 206 2.42 5.05 21.69
N TYR A 207 3.05 4.04 22.25
CA TYR A 207 4.49 3.97 22.45
C TYR A 207 5.11 3.15 21.33
N THR A 208 6.11 3.74 20.65
CA THR A 208 6.91 3.04 19.64
C THR A 208 8.31 2.88 20.20
N ASP A 209 8.77 1.63 20.35
CA ASP A 209 10.02 1.32 21.07
C ASP A 209 11.27 1.87 20.37
N LEU A 210 11.38 1.77 19.03
CA LEU A 210 12.50 2.35 18.29
C LEU A 210 12.50 3.89 18.36
N ALA A 211 11.33 4.52 18.32
CA ALA A 211 11.22 5.98 18.43
C ALA A 211 11.34 6.47 19.88
N LYS A 212 11.18 5.59 20.88
CA LYS A 212 11.14 5.91 22.32
C LYS A 212 10.19 7.07 22.63
N ARG A 213 9.01 7.12 21.96
CA ARG A 213 8.06 8.24 22.01
C ARG A 213 6.64 7.78 22.27
N TRP A 214 5.90 8.64 22.97
CA TRP A 214 4.46 8.53 23.18
C TRP A 214 3.74 9.50 22.25
N ASP A 215 2.81 9.03 21.44
CA ASP A 215 2.04 9.83 20.50
C ASP A 215 0.53 9.69 20.78
N PRO A 216 -0.23 10.78 20.81
CA PRO A 216 -1.67 10.75 21.13
C PRO A 216 -2.53 10.38 19.91
N LYS A 217 -3.67 9.72 20.20
CA LYS A 217 -4.77 9.53 19.26
C LYS A 217 -6.10 9.77 19.98
N PHE A 218 -7.00 10.51 19.33
CA PHE A 218 -8.35 10.81 19.82
C PHE A 218 -9.36 10.47 18.75
N ALA A 219 -10.51 9.95 19.16
CA ALA A 219 -11.64 9.74 18.29
C ALA A 219 -12.94 10.09 19.00
N LEU A 220 -13.90 10.65 18.25
CA LEU A 220 -15.23 10.98 18.73
C LEU A 220 -16.24 10.67 17.63
N ILE A 221 -17.37 10.06 17.99
CA ILE A 221 -18.50 9.80 17.12
C ILE A 221 -19.79 10.02 17.88
N GLY A 222 -20.71 10.75 17.25
CA GLY A 222 -22.05 10.98 17.82
C GLY A 222 -23.13 10.94 16.76
N SER A 223 -24.30 10.47 17.15
CA SER A 223 -25.46 10.38 16.29
C SER A 223 -26.73 10.74 17.05
N LYS A 224 -27.63 11.44 16.36
CA LYS A 224 -28.96 11.77 16.87
C LYS A 224 -29.97 11.89 15.73
N THR A 225 -31.20 11.46 16.02
CA THR A 225 -32.35 11.65 15.15
C THR A 225 -33.22 12.79 15.63
N PHE A 226 -33.98 13.39 14.71
CA PHE A 226 -34.85 14.56 14.92
C PHE A 226 -36.15 14.35 14.14
N PHE A 227 -37.18 15.13 14.50
CA PHE A 227 -38.49 15.17 13.82
C PHE A 227 -39.11 13.77 13.72
N GLU A 228 -39.30 13.11 14.87
CA GLU A 228 -39.93 11.79 14.91
C GLU A 228 -39.17 10.77 14.01
N ASP A 229 -37.85 10.77 14.12
CA ASP A 229 -36.96 9.90 13.37
C ASP A 229 -36.97 10.08 11.84
N LYS A 230 -37.42 11.27 11.36
CA LYS A 230 -37.35 11.59 9.92
C LYS A 230 -35.99 12.10 9.48
N LEU A 231 -35.24 12.78 10.35
CA LEU A 231 -33.92 13.31 10.05
C LEU A 231 -32.90 12.69 11.00
N GLY A 232 -31.88 12.03 10.46
CA GLY A 232 -30.78 11.49 11.22
C GLY A 232 -29.46 12.18 10.86
N ILE A 233 -28.66 12.56 11.85
CA ILE A 233 -27.33 13.17 11.68
C ILE A 233 -26.31 12.35 12.45
N LEU A 234 -25.22 11.98 11.79
CA LEU A 234 -24.05 11.35 12.39
C LEU A 234 -22.82 12.17 12.04
N LEU A 235 -22.01 12.48 13.06
CA LEU A 235 -20.72 13.15 12.90
C LEU A 235 -19.64 12.34 13.61
N SER A 236 -18.48 12.23 12.98
CA SER A 236 -17.31 11.61 13.60
C SER A 236 -16.01 12.32 13.21
N GLY A 237 -15.05 12.29 14.13
CA GLY A 237 -13.74 12.90 13.94
C GLY A 237 -12.63 12.12 14.62
N THR A 238 -11.45 12.11 14.00
CA THR A 238 -10.25 11.50 14.57
C THR A 238 -9.05 12.43 14.43
N TYR A 239 -8.17 12.37 15.40
CA TYR A 239 -6.85 12.98 15.39
C TYR A 239 -5.83 11.95 15.83
N GLU A 240 -4.77 11.79 15.06
CA GLU A 240 -3.66 10.88 15.38
C GLU A 240 -2.33 11.57 15.10
N LYS A 241 -1.43 11.51 16.05
CA LYS A 241 -0.01 11.76 15.83
C LYS A 241 0.72 10.44 15.96
N ARG A 242 1.74 10.21 15.13
CA ARG A 242 2.45 8.94 15.11
C ARG A 242 3.90 9.13 14.68
N SER A 243 4.81 8.66 15.52
CA SER A 243 6.22 8.51 15.21
C SER A 243 6.49 7.08 14.76
N LEU A 244 7.07 6.93 13.59
CA LEU A 244 7.45 5.64 13.03
C LEU A 244 8.93 5.67 12.69
N TRP A 245 9.69 4.81 13.35
CA TRP A 245 11.09 4.61 13.08
C TRP A 245 11.32 3.17 12.64
N TYR A 246 12.12 2.99 11.60
CA TYR A 246 12.50 1.68 11.13
C TYR A 246 13.86 1.74 10.43
N ASP A 247 14.61 0.67 10.59
CA ASP A 247 15.96 0.54 10.09
C ASP A 247 16.01 -0.52 9.00
N GLN A 248 16.84 -0.27 7.99
CA GLN A 248 17.02 -1.18 6.88
C GLN A 248 18.51 -1.35 6.56
N ALA A 249 18.94 -2.59 6.45
CA ALA A 249 20.10 -2.94 5.64
C ALA A 249 19.58 -3.33 4.25
N ARG A 250 20.14 -2.75 3.21
CA ARG A 250 19.67 -3.05 1.84
C ARG A 250 20.75 -2.90 0.80
N THR A 251 20.58 -3.63 -0.29
CA THR A 251 21.33 -3.42 -1.52
C THR A 251 20.38 -3.11 -2.67
N THR A 252 20.88 -2.54 -3.75
CA THR A 252 20.05 -2.29 -4.94
C THR A 252 19.87 -3.53 -5.80
N GLY A 253 20.57 -4.60 -5.49
CA GLY A 253 20.49 -5.89 -6.17
C GLY A 253 21.78 -6.67 -6.00
N TRP A 254 21.85 -7.77 -6.69
CA TRP A 254 23.01 -8.65 -6.75
C TRP A 254 23.40 -8.86 -8.20
N ARG A 255 24.68 -8.80 -8.51
CA ARG A 255 25.18 -8.87 -9.88
C ARG A 255 26.38 -9.78 -9.96
N GLN A 256 26.56 -10.39 -11.13
CA GLN A 256 27.80 -11.01 -11.51
C GLN A 256 28.82 -9.95 -11.96
N VAL A 257 30.09 -10.23 -11.79
CA VAL A 257 31.20 -9.30 -12.06
C VAL A 257 32.10 -9.88 -13.13
N ASP A 258 32.50 -9.06 -14.11
CA ASP A 258 33.41 -9.42 -15.20
C ASP A 258 34.80 -9.79 -14.66
N ARG A 259 35.37 -10.89 -15.19
CA ARG A 259 36.67 -11.42 -14.77
C ARG A 259 37.84 -10.59 -15.31
N ASN A 260 37.72 -10.07 -16.50
CA ASN A 260 38.81 -9.36 -17.21
C ASN A 260 38.81 -7.87 -16.91
N GLN A 261 37.62 -7.33 -16.65
CA GLN A 261 37.43 -5.98 -16.12
C GLN A 261 36.58 -6.17 -14.88
N PRO A 262 37.16 -6.09 -13.66
CA PRO A 262 36.44 -6.33 -12.42
C PRO A 262 35.34 -5.29 -12.15
N VAL A 263 34.49 -5.13 -13.11
CA VAL A 263 33.41 -4.15 -13.25
C VAL A 263 32.12 -4.94 -13.40
N MET A 264 31.04 -4.43 -12.91
CA MET A 264 29.70 -4.94 -13.25
C MET A 264 29.45 -4.70 -14.74
N ALA A 265 29.96 -5.57 -15.58
CA ALA A 265 29.89 -5.42 -17.02
C ALA A 265 28.61 -6.03 -17.57
N PRO A 266 28.11 -5.50 -18.68
CA PRO A 266 27.04 -6.13 -19.45
C PRO A 266 27.37 -7.53 -19.95
N ALA A 267 28.64 -7.87 -20.08
CA ALA A 267 29.10 -9.14 -20.64
C ALA A 267 28.70 -10.37 -19.80
N CYS A 268 28.75 -10.25 -18.46
CA CYS A 268 28.30 -11.35 -17.57
C CYS A 268 26.78 -11.50 -17.49
N THR A 269 26.02 -10.59 -18.09
CA THR A 269 24.56 -10.61 -18.03
C THR A 269 23.91 -11.13 -19.30
N THR A 270 24.69 -11.44 -20.35
CA THR A 270 24.18 -11.78 -21.68
C THR A 270 23.96 -13.28 -21.91
N ASP A 271 24.64 -14.16 -21.18
CA ASP A 271 24.49 -15.61 -21.32
C ASP A 271 23.80 -16.21 -20.10
N ARG A 272 22.62 -16.71 -20.36
CA ARG A 272 21.57 -17.06 -19.41
C ARG A 272 21.81 -18.27 -18.53
N ILE A 273 22.63 -19.20 -18.91
CA ILE A 273 22.75 -20.48 -18.23
C ILE A 273 24.13 -21.03 -18.47
N GLY A 274 24.88 -21.16 -17.38
CA GLY A 274 26.15 -21.85 -17.41
C GLY A 274 27.33 -20.93 -17.66
N VAL A 275 28.41 -21.51 -17.94
CA VAL A 275 29.75 -21.00 -18.05
C VAL A 275 29.82 -19.71 -18.87
N ASP A 276 29.91 -18.57 -18.23
CA ASP A 276 30.48 -17.38 -18.82
C ASP A 276 31.96 -17.29 -18.36
N GLU A 277 32.89 -17.64 -19.24
CA GLU A 277 34.32 -17.56 -18.97
C GLU A 277 34.81 -16.16 -18.58
N ASN A 278 33.95 -15.18 -18.83
CA ASN A 278 34.22 -13.77 -18.52
C ASN A 278 33.75 -13.33 -17.12
N CYS A 279 32.98 -14.17 -16.42
CA CYS A 279 32.51 -13.87 -15.06
C CYS A 279 33.47 -14.35 -13.98
N VAL A 280 33.51 -13.66 -12.85
CA VAL A 280 34.20 -14.10 -11.67
C VAL A 280 33.50 -15.36 -11.12
N ASP A 281 34.20 -16.45 -11.09
CA ASP A 281 33.81 -17.76 -10.59
C ASP A 281 34.91 -18.20 -9.59
N ILE A 282 34.63 -18.02 -8.29
CA ILE A 282 35.63 -18.23 -7.23
C ILE A 282 35.87 -19.73 -6.98
N ASP A 283 34.80 -20.53 -7.01
CA ASP A 283 34.88 -21.98 -6.76
C ASP A 283 35.10 -22.80 -8.05
N ARG A 284 35.13 -22.16 -9.21
CA ARG A 284 35.38 -22.75 -10.54
C ARG A 284 34.35 -23.83 -10.91
N ASN A 285 33.08 -23.60 -10.53
CA ASN A 285 32.01 -24.53 -10.85
C ASN A 285 31.37 -24.25 -12.21
N GLY A 286 31.79 -23.19 -12.91
CA GLY A 286 31.31 -22.79 -14.23
C GLY A 286 30.18 -21.78 -14.19
N PHE A 287 29.79 -21.27 -13.03
CA PHE A 287 28.77 -20.24 -12.86
C PHE A 287 29.38 -18.98 -12.23
N GLY A 288 29.02 -17.81 -12.72
CA GLY A 288 29.47 -16.55 -12.16
C GLY A 288 28.89 -16.32 -10.76
N ASP A 289 29.71 -15.81 -9.84
CA ASP A 289 29.31 -15.48 -8.48
C ASP A 289 28.61 -14.13 -8.38
N PHE A 290 27.73 -14.02 -7.37
CA PHE A 290 26.93 -12.80 -7.12
C PHE A 290 27.55 -11.91 -6.06
N PHE A 291 27.69 -10.63 -6.41
CA PHE A 291 28.22 -9.55 -5.60
C PHE A 291 27.13 -8.50 -5.31
N PRO A 292 27.13 -7.88 -4.11
CA PRO A 292 26.13 -6.87 -3.76
C PRO A 292 26.35 -5.57 -4.55
N ASP A 293 25.26 -5.03 -5.12
CA ASP A 293 25.24 -3.75 -5.82
C ASP A 293 24.74 -2.64 -4.88
N ILE A 294 25.59 -1.66 -4.59
CA ILE A 294 25.30 -0.50 -3.73
C ILE A 294 24.74 -0.93 -2.36
N PRO A 295 25.52 -1.61 -1.52
CA PRO A 295 25.16 -1.86 -0.13
C PRO A 295 24.91 -0.56 0.63
N ARG A 296 23.90 -0.55 1.52
CA ARG A 296 23.56 0.63 2.30
C ARG A 296 22.89 0.31 3.63
N TYR A 297 23.12 1.18 4.61
CA TYR A 297 22.32 1.31 5.81
C TYR A 297 21.33 2.44 5.63
N VAL A 298 20.12 2.26 6.12
CA VAL A 298 19.07 3.27 6.04
C VAL A 298 18.34 3.35 7.37
N ILE A 299 18.27 4.54 7.94
CA ILE A 299 17.46 4.85 9.12
C ILE A 299 16.32 5.75 8.67
N ASN A 300 15.10 5.28 8.89
CA ASN A 300 13.91 6.04 8.53
C ASN A 300 13.24 6.56 9.81
N ARG A 301 13.01 7.86 9.86
CA ARG A 301 12.28 8.55 10.93
C ARG A 301 11.13 9.32 10.32
N GLU A 302 9.93 8.89 10.63
CA GLU A 302 8.70 9.47 10.10
C GLU A 302 7.85 9.98 11.24
N LEU A 303 7.33 11.19 11.11
CA LEU A 303 6.33 11.76 11.99
C LEU A 303 5.09 12.08 11.18
N THR A 304 4.02 11.34 11.40
CA THR A 304 2.75 11.55 10.71
C THR A 304 1.73 12.16 11.66
N THR A 305 1.03 13.18 11.19
CA THR A 305 -0.16 13.73 11.84
C THR A 305 -1.35 13.52 10.91
N ARG A 306 -2.39 12.84 11.39
CA ARG A 306 -3.61 12.53 10.63
C ARG A 306 -4.82 13.21 11.26
N TYR A 307 -5.72 13.70 10.40
CA TYR A 307 -7.05 14.18 10.76
C TYR A 307 -8.05 13.50 9.84
N ALA A 308 -9.17 13.09 10.40
CA ALA A 308 -10.28 12.61 9.60
C ALA A 308 -11.60 13.10 10.17
N PHE A 309 -12.52 13.43 9.28
CA PHE A 309 -13.89 13.83 9.61
C PHE A 309 -14.83 13.07 8.69
N ASN A 310 -15.92 12.59 9.26
CA ASN A 310 -17.01 11.98 8.51
C ASN A 310 -18.33 12.57 8.99
N GLY A 311 -19.21 12.90 8.04
CA GLY A 311 -20.54 13.40 8.30
C GLY A 311 -21.56 12.72 7.41
N ILE A 312 -22.69 12.31 7.98
CA ILE A 312 -23.79 11.67 7.29
C ILE A 312 -25.10 12.32 7.74
N VAL A 313 -25.89 12.74 6.78
CA VAL A 313 -27.25 13.22 7.00
C VAL A 313 -28.17 12.29 6.20
N GLU A 314 -29.13 11.67 6.87
CA GLU A 314 -30.20 10.88 6.25
C GLU A 314 -31.54 11.54 6.53
N TYR A 315 -32.38 11.68 5.49
CA TYR A 315 -33.69 12.25 5.59
C TYR A 315 -34.76 11.33 4.99
N ARG A 316 -35.76 11.02 5.78
CA ARG A 316 -36.90 10.15 5.44
C ARG A 316 -38.19 10.99 5.50
N PRO A 317 -38.49 11.77 4.45
CA PRO A 317 -39.67 12.65 4.43
C PRO A 317 -40.97 11.85 4.58
N VAL A 318 -40.99 10.68 3.96
CA VAL A 318 -42.04 9.67 3.99
C VAL A 318 -41.41 8.27 4.10
N ASP A 319 -42.17 7.27 4.52
CA ASP A 319 -41.65 5.93 4.85
C ASP A 319 -41.00 5.22 3.64
N ASN A 320 -41.48 5.54 2.43
CA ASN A 320 -41.01 4.94 1.18
C ASN A 320 -39.91 5.74 0.46
N LEU A 321 -39.42 6.84 1.06
CA LEU A 321 -38.34 7.65 0.47
C LEU A 321 -37.24 7.95 1.47
N LYS A 322 -36.03 7.48 1.17
CA LYS A 322 -34.80 7.76 1.90
C LYS A 322 -33.86 8.59 1.06
N LEU A 323 -33.46 9.74 1.55
CA LEU A 323 -32.46 10.61 0.95
C LEU A 323 -31.25 10.68 1.87
N PHE A 324 -30.05 10.84 1.31
CA PHE A 324 -28.85 11.03 2.12
C PHE A 324 -27.79 11.88 1.43
N VAL A 325 -27.01 12.53 2.27
CA VAL A 325 -25.74 13.18 1.91
C VAL A 325 -24.68 12.69 2.89
N GLU A 326 -23.57 12.24 2.37
CA GLU A 326 -22.44 11.82 3.18
C GLU A 326 -21.11 12.36 2.64
N GLY A 327 -20.17 12.61 3.54
CA GLY A 327 -18.85 13.08 3.17
C GLY A 327 -17.78 12.66 4.16
N THR A 328 -16.63 12.29 3.65
CA THR A 328 -15.44 11.97 4.43
C THR A 328 -14.28 12.83 3.94
N TYR A 329 -13.59 13.46 4.87
CA TYR A 329 -12.35 14.19 4.63
C TYR A 329 -11.25 13.58 5.47
N THR A 330 -10.13 13.21 4.84
CA THR A 330 -8.93 12.77 5.56
C THR A 330 -7.71 13.56 5.11
N ARG A 331 -6.84 13.89 6.04
CA ARG A 331 -5.56 14.53 5.76
C ARG A 331 -4.46 13.92 6.60
N GLY A 332 -3.38 13.52 5.96
CA GLY A 332 -2.16 13.04 6.58
C GLY A 332 -0.96 13.89 6.20
N LYS A 333 -0.34 14.54 7.17
CA LYS A 333 0.95 15.22 7.00
C LYS A 333 2.04 14.36 7.59
N GLN A 334 2.92 13.87 6.74
CA GLN A 334 4.08 13.07 7.10
C GLN A 334 5.34 13.93 6.94
N LYS A 335 6.15 13.99 7.99
CA LYS A 335 7.51 14.52 7.94
C LYS A 335 8.47 13.34 7.80
N LEU A 336 9.35 13.41 6.82
CA LEU A 336 10.36 12.41 6.52
C LEU A 336 11.73 12.89 6.96
N ASN A 337 12.51 12.00 7.55
CA ASN A 337 13.93 12.14 7.74
C ASN A 337 14.53 10.74 7.55
N SER A 338 14.98 10.44 6.33
CA SER A 338 15.64 9.17 6.00
C SER A 338 17.10 9.41 5.75
N GLN A 339 17.95 8.65 6.42
CA GLN A 339 19.40 8.81 6.38
C GLN A 339 20.03 7.54 5.87
N PHE A 340 21.02 7.69 5.02
CA PHE A 340 21.68 6.60 4.31
C PHE A 340 23.19 6.70 4.48
N LEU A 341 23.83 5.59 4.79
CA LEU A 341 25.20 5.32 4.38
C LEU A 341 25.12 4.38 3.18
N GLN A 342 25.49 4.87 2.01
CA GLN A 342 25.42 4.14 0.74
C GLN A 342 26.81 3.99 0.18
N LEU A 343 27.18 2.78 -0.24
CA LEU A 343 28.50 2.49 -0.78
C LEU A 343 28.43 2.52 -2.30
N GLY A 344 29.25 3.33 -2.91
CA GLY A 344 29.49 3.33 -4.35
C GLY A 344 30.50 2.25 -4.67
N THR A 345 30.02 1.02 -4.81
CA THR A 345 30.80 -0.12 -5.24
C THR A 345 30.98 -0.11 -6.76
N VAL A 346 31.27 -1.22 -7.35
CA VAL A 346 31.59 -1.36 -8.76
C VAL A 346 30.38 -1.03 -9.65
N GLN A 347 30.22 0.23 -10.01
CA GLN A 347 29.12 0.67 -10.89
C GLN A 347 29.55 0.99 -12.34
N ALA A 348 30.82 1.25 -12.57
CA ALA A 348 31.37 1.58 -13.89
C ALA A 348 32.80 1.07 -14.00
N ALA A 349 33.26 0.84 -15.23
CA ALA A 349 34.60 0.37 -15.56
C ALA A 349 35.75 1.21 -14.97
N THR A 350 35.43 2.44 -14.58
CA THR A 350 36.41 3.39 -14.04
C THR A 350 36.51 3.38 -12.53
N ASN A 351 35.56 2.73 -11.81
CA ASN A 351 35.44 2.92 -10.35
C ASN A 351 36.22 1.91 -9.53
N GLY A 352 36.56 0.75 -10.08
CA GLY A 352 37.31 -0.25 -9.36
C GLY A 352 36.82 -1.69 -9.57
N GLY A 353 37.35 -2.62 -8.79
CA GLY A 353 37.17 -4.05 -8.97
C GLY A 353 36.94 -4.80 -7.65
N VAL A 354 37.04 -6.11 -7.72
CA VAL A 354 36.95 -7.03 -6.58
C VAL A 354 38.32 -7.62 -6.30
N SER A 355 38.75 -7.60 -5.04
CA SER A 355 39.93 -8.32 -4.59
C SER A 355 39.58 -9.77 -4.29
N LEU A 356 39.87 -10.69 -5.22
CA LEU A 356 39.58 -12.11 -5.04
C LEU A 356 40.27 -12.71 -3.81
N ALA A 357 41.48 -12.23 -3.47
CA ALA A 357 42.22 -12.67 -2.29
C ALA A 357 41.54 -12.32 -0.96
N ASN A 358 40.65 -11.34 -0.96
CA ASN A 358 39.91 -10.88 0.22
C ASN A 358 38.40 -11.04 -0.02
N THR A 359 38.00 -12.05 -0.76
CA THR A 359 36.60 -12.37 -1.04
C THR A 359 36.35 -13.82 -0.63
N THR A 360 35.27 -14.05 0.08
CA THR A 360 34.83 -15.38 0.50
C THR A 360 33.48 -15.68 -0.10
N LEU A 361 33.40 -16.82 -0.81
CA LEU A 361 32.14 -17.32 -1.35
C LEU A 361 31.33 -17.95 -0.21
N GLY A 362 30.03 -17.68 -0.18
CA GLY A 362 29.05 -18.35 0.68
C GLY A 362 28.18 -19.31 -0.12
N GLU A 363 26.98 -19.53 0.33
CA GLU A 363 26.02 -20.42 -0.31
C GLU A 363 25.38 -19.79 -1.57
N ASP A 364 24.81 -20.62 -2.46
CA ASP A 364 24.10 -20.18 -3.67
C ASP A 364 24.93 -19.24 -4.55
N GLN A 365 26.23 -19.49 -4.71
CA GLN A 365 27.14 -18.66 -5.51
C GLN A 365 27.11 -17.18 -5.11
N THR A 366 26.88 -16.90 -3.85
CA THR A 366 26.77 -15.55 -3.29
C THR A 366 27.94 -15.27 -2.39
N VAL A 367 28.64 -14.17 -2.60
CA VAL A 367 29.73 -13.79 -1.72
C VAL A 367 29.23 -13.47 -0.31
N SER A 368 29.84 -14.09 0.70
CA SER A 368 29.58 -13.79 2.12
C SER A 368 30.44 -12.64 2.62
N HIS A 369 31.66 -12.47 2.08
CA HIS A 369 32.54 -11.32 2.31
C HIS A 369 33.17 -10.87 1.01
N VAL A 370 33.24 -9.57 0.77
CA VAL A 370 33.87 -8.99 -0.41
C VAL A 370 34.61 -7.70 -0.09
N ARG A 371 35.85 -7.60 -0.58
CA ARG A 371 36.59 -6.33 -0.65
C ARG A 371 36.55 -5.78 -2.04
N PHE A 372 35.86 -4.65 -2.20
CA PHE A 372 35.95 -3.82 -3.40
C PHE A 372 37.22 -2.97 -3.32
N VAL A 373 37.96 -2.88 -4.42
CA VAL A 373 39.21 -2.12 -4.51
C VAL A 373 39.11 -1.08 -5.63
N ALA A 374 39.72 0.07 -5.42
CA ALA A 374 39.73 1.13 -6.44
C ALA A 374 40.56 0.73 -7.66
N ALA A 375 40.14 1.16 -8.84
CA ALA A 375 40.92 0.99 -10.05
C ALA A 375 42.26 1.73 -9.94
N PRO A 376 43.34 1.24 -10.55
CA PRO A 376 44.64 1.94 -10.55
C PRO A 376 44.51 3.39 -11.01
N GLY A 377 45.07 4.32 -10.24
CA GLY A 377 45.02 5.75 -10.53
C GLY A 377 43.72 6.47 -10.14
N THR A 378 42.74 5.79 -9.60
CA THR A 378 41.46 6.43 -9.15
C THR A 378 41.42 6.71 -7.63
N ILE A 379 42.36 6.19 -6.85
CA ILE A 379 42.49 6.53 -5.42
C ILE A 379 42.70 8.04 -5.26
N GLY A 380 41.95 8.67 -4.39
CA GLY A 380 41.96 10.11 -4.17
C GLY A 380 41.28 10.94 -5.27
N THR A 381 40.62 10.30 -6.24
CA THR A 381 39.94 11.00 -7.34
C THR A 381 38.42 10.72 -7.31
N ALA A 382 37.66 11.54 -8.07
CA ALA A 382 36.21 11.36 -8.20
C ALA A 382 35.81 10.05 -8.91
N GLY A 383 36.75 9.40 -9.61
CA GLY A 383 36.48 8.13 -10.31
C GLY A 383 36.65 6.88 -9.44
N GLY A 384 37.14 7.00 -8.19
CA GLY A 384 37.33 5.86 -7.29
C GLY A 384 36.05 5.43 -6.56
N LEU A 385 36.23 4.44 -5.69
CA LEU A 385 35.15 3.98 -4.79
C LEU A 385 34.65 5.12 -3.91
N SER A 386 33.40 5.04 -3.48
CA SER A 386 32.81 6.14 -2.71
C SER A 386 31.92 5.64 -1.56
N ALA A 387 31.98 6.36 -0.44
CA ALA A 387 30.98 6.30 0.62
C ALA A 387 30.10 7.55 0.53
N THR A 388 28.81 7.34 0.35
CA THR A 388 27.85 8.40 0.14
C THR A 388 26.92 8.51 1.33
N TYR A 389 26.90 9.66 1.94
CA TYR A 389 26.00 10.04 3.02
C TYR A 389 24.83 10.79 2.40
N ARG A 390 23.65 10.23 2.51
CA ARG A 390 22.46 10.82 1.91
C ARG A 390 21.39 11.02 2.96
N ASN A 391 20.76 12.18 2.95
CA ASN A 391 19.61 12.45 3.78
C ASN A 391 18.43 12.90 2.90
N ILE A 392 17.29 12.21 3.07
CA ILE A 392 16.02 12.60 2.47
C ILE A 392 15.19 13.28 3.55
N LEU A 393 15.06 14.58 3.41
CA LEU A 393 14.24 15.41 4.30
C LEU A 393 13.02 15.91 3.54
N GLY A 394 11.85 15.93 4.19
CA GLY A 394 10.71 16.49 3.50
C GLY A 394 9.39 16.29 4.17
N THR A 395 8.35 16.59 3.42
CA THR A 395 6.96 16.42 3.84
C THR A 395 6.16 15.77 2.73
N ILE A 396 5.27 14.85 3.11
CA ILE A 396 4.22 14.34 2.24
C ILE A 396 2.89 14.80 2.85
N ASP A 397 2.14 15.62 2.12
CA ASP A 397 0.79 16.07 2.51
C ASP A 397 -0.23 15.34 1.64
N ARG A 398 -0.98 14.42 2.23
CA ARG A 398 -2.03 13.64 1.57
C ARG A 398 -3.39 14.16 2.00
N GLN A 399 -4.31 14.28 1.05
CA GLN A 399 -5.69 14.70 1.29
C GLN A 399 -6.62 13.83 0.48
N ASN A 400 -7.63 13.26 1.12
CA ASN A 400 -8.69 12.52 0.46
C ASN A 400 -10.04 13.15 0.81
N ILE A 401 -10.87 13.33 -0.19
CA ILE A 401 -12.26 13.79 -0.07
C ILE A 401 -13.10 12.74 -0.78
N ASN A 402 -14.09 12.21 -0.08
CA ASN A 402 -15.13 11.38 -0.65
C ASN A 402 -16.48 12.00 -0.28
N SER A 403 -17.34 12.21 -1.24
CA SER A 403 -18.68 12.73 -1.00
C SER A 403 -19.69 12.02 -1.89
N GLN A 404 -20.86 11.77 -1.35
CA GLN A 404 -21.93 11.09 -2.04
C GLN A 404 -23.28 11.71 -1.65
N VAL A 405 -24.15 11.82 -2.63
CA VAL A 405 -25.56 12.17 -2.46
C VAL A 405 -26.39 11.10 -3.14
N GLY A 406 -27.50 10.73 -2.56
CA GLY A 406 -28.38 9.75 -3.17
C GLY A 406 -29.69 9.57 -2.45
N GLY A 407 -30.48 8.67 -2.98
CA GLY A 407 -31.74 8.27 -2.40
C GLY A 407 -32.24 6.93 -2.92
N ASP A 408 -33.05 6.30 -2.10
CA ASP A 408 -33.78 5.07 -2.38
C ASP A 408 -35.28 5.40 -2.29
N TRP A 409 -36.04 5.13 -3.35
CA TRP A 409 -37.46 5.38 -3.44
C TRP A 409 -38.19 4.08 -3.75
N ASP A 410 -38.95 3.57 -2.79
CA ASP A 410 -39.87 2.47 -2.97
C ASP A 410 -41.15 3.03 -3.61
N VAL A 411 -41.19 3.05 -4.98
CA VAL A 411 -42.33 3.55 -5.77
C VAL A 411 -43.58 2.73 -5.46
N SER A 412 -43.38 1.44 -5.20
CA SER A 412 -44.36 0.49 -4.71
C SER A 412 -43.70 -0.62 -3.93
N ASP A 413 -44.44 -1.49 -3.28
CA ASP A 413 -43.93 -2.66 -2.56
C ASP A 413 -43.05 -3.57 -3.42
N ARG A 414 -43.19 -3.48 -4.75
CA ARG A 414 -42.47 -4.31 -5.73
C ARG A 414 -41.42 -3.56 -6.54
N PHE A 415 -41.42 -2.25 -6.53
CA PHE A 415 -40.54 -1.47 -7.41
C PHE A 415 -39.80 -0.38 -6.67
N THR A 416 -38.48 -0.51 -6.63
CA THR A 416 -37.54 0.43 -6.00
C THR A 416 -36.68 1.10 -7.06
N VAL A 417 -36.49 2.39 -6.92
CA VAL A 417 -35.54 3.20 -7.70
C VAL A 417 -34.46 3.72 -6.77
N SER A 418 -33.21 3.46 -7.10
CA SER A 418 -32.07 4.00 -6.36
C SER A 418 -31.23 4.90 -7.26
N ALA A 419 -30.95 6.12 -6.79
CA ALA A 419 -30.15 7.07 -7.54
C ALA A 419 -29.06 7.69 -6.65
N ARG A 420 -27.81 7.80 -7.16
CA ARG A 420 -26.68 8.31 -6.39
C ARG A 420 -25.67 9.03 -7.27
N GLY A 421 -25.07 10.10 -6.78
CA GLY A 421 -23.95 10.79 -7.38
C GLY A 421 -22.78 10.83 -6.41
N SER A 422 -21.57 10.66 -6.89
CA SER A 422 -20.40 10.67 -6.05
C SER A 422 -19.23 11.46 -6.65
N TYR A 423 -18.46 12.05 -5.76
CA TYR A 423 -17.22 12.74 -6.05
C TYR A 423 -16.13 12.26 -5.11
N ALA A 424 -15.03 11.76 -5.65
CA ALA A 424 -13.85 11.38 -4.89
C ALA A 424 -12.63 12.13 -5.43
N LYS A 425 -11.78 12.62 -4.53
CA LYS A 425 -10.53 13.27 -4.86
C LYS A 425 -9.45 12.85 -3.88
N ALA A 426 -8.33 12.39 -4.40
CA ALA A 426 -7.12 12.14 -3.63
C ALA A 426 -5.99 13.01 -4.17
N LYS A 427 -5.31 13.73 -3.28
CA LYS A 427 -4.17 14.60 -3.60
C LYS A 427 -3.01 14.24 -2.69
N ALA A 428 -1.79 14.14 -3.25
CA ALA A 428 -0.56 14.14 -2.48
C ALA A 428 0.43 15.17 -3.01
N VAL A 429 1.00 15.92 -2.11
CA VAL A 429 2.14 16.80 -2.39
C VAL A 429 3.33 16.21 -1.65
N ASN A 430 4.26 15.66 -2.41
CA ASN A 430 5.54 15.20 -1.90
C ASN A 430 6.58 16.31 -2.14
N ASN A 431 7.09 16.89 -1.07
CA ASN A 431 8.09 17.94 -1.14
C ASN A 431 9.36 17.46 -0.41
N GLU A 432 10.18 16.74 -1.16
CA GLU A 432 11.43 16.15 -0.69
C GLU A 432 12.64 16.93 -1.14
N ILE A 433 13.65 16.96 -0.27
CA ILE A 433 15.01 17.35 -0.57
C ILE A 433 15.92 16.15 -0.28
N ASN A 434 16.75 15.81 -1.23
CA ASN A 434 17.85 14.88 -1.07
C ASN A 434 19.15 15.67 -0.95
N ALA A 435 19.74 15.65 0.23
CA ALA A 435 21.08 16.15 0.47
C ALA A 435 22.03 14.94 0.46
N THR A 436 23.12 15.05 -0.29
CA THR A 436 24.09 13.97 -0.45
C THR A 436 25.49 14.57 -0.31
N ALA A 437 26.31 14.00 0.57
CA ALA A 437 27.75 14.22 0.62
C ALA A 437 28.46 12.92 0.28
N ALA A 438 29.53 12.97 -0.47
CA ALA A 438 30.28 11.77 -0.85
C ALA A 438 31.76 11.92 -0.52
N ALA A 439 32.31 10.95 0.15
CA ALA A 439 33.74 10.69 0.22
C ALA A 439 34.09 9.81 -0.99
N GLN A 440 34.90 10.33 -1.89
CA GLN A 440 35.28 9.68 -3.14
C GLN A 440 36.77 9.30 -3.14
N GLY A 441 37.15 8.42 -4.03
CA GLY A 441 38.54 8.01 -4.15
C GLY A 441 39.01 7.10 -3.03
N LEU A 442 38.11 6.37 -2.38
CA LEU A 442 38.45 5.37 -1.36
C LEU A 442 39.27 4.24 -1.97
N ALA A 443 40.29 3.78 -1.26
CA ALA A 443 41.14 2.69 -1.71
C ALA A 443 40.43 1.34 -1.73
N PHE A 444 39.58 1.11 -0.74
CA PHE A 444 38.79 -0.12 -0.64
C PHE A 444 37.46 0.11 0.10
N ILE A 445 36.55 -0.84 -0.04
CA ILE A 445 35.32 -0.99 0.74
C ILE A 445 35.16 -2.47 1.08
N ASP A 446 35.13 -2.84 2.36
CA ASP A 446 34.82 -4.20 2.80
C ASP A 446 33.34 -4.31 3.16
N VAL A 447 32.70 -5.39 2.71
CA VAL A 447 31.30 -5.71 3.01
C VAL A 447 31.22 -7.19 3.39
N ASP A 448 30.81 -7.48 4.63
CA ASP A 448 30.74 -8.82 5.18
C ASP A 448 29.31 -9.16 5.62
N TYR A 449 28.68 -10.12 4.94
CA TYR A 449 27.33 -10.64 5.18
C TYR A 449 27.33 -11.92 6.04
N SER A 450 28.48 -12.37 6.56
CA SER A 450 28.58 -13.60 7.35
C SER A 450 27.88 -13.52 8.73
N GLY A 451 27.52 -12.32 9.16
CA GLY A 451 26.82 -12.08 10.42
C GLY A 451 25.37 -12.55 10.43
N SER A 452 24.85 -12.92 11.60
CA SER A 452 23.48 -13.43 11.78
C SER A 452 22.37 -12.37 11.72
N SER A 453 22.73 -11.08 11.71
CA SER A 453 21.75 -9.98 11.74
C SER A 453 21.07 -9.74 10.40
N GLY A 454 21.59 -10.27 9.30
CA GLY A 454 21.19 -9.97 7.93
C GLY A 454 21.66 -8.59 7.43
N ALA A 455 22.23 -7.75 8.30
CA ALA A 455 22.90 -6.52 7.91
C ALA A 455 24.38 -6.79 7.68
N PRO A 456 25.01 -6.31 6.58
CA PRO A 456 26.43 -6.50 6.37
C PRO A 456 27.26 -5.69 7.37
N ASN A 457 28.41 -6.20 7.76
CA ASN A 457 29.44 -5.40 8.38
C ASN A 457 30.18 -4.61 7.30
N ILE A 458 30.37 -3.31 7.51
CA ILE A 458 31.01 -2.41 6.56
C ILE A 458 32.28 -1.85 7.18
N VAL A 459 33.41 -1.95 6.44
CA VAL A 459 34.68 -1.33 6.83
C VAL A 459 35.16 -0.41 5.70
N LEU A 460 35.49 0.82 6.06
CA LEU A 460 35.97 1.86 5.16
C LEU A 460 37.38 2.29 5.55
N PRO A 461 38.21 2.77 4.63
CA PRO A 461 39.55 3.32 4.93
C PRO A 461 39.51 4.71 5.56
N ILE A 462 38.32 5.21 5.90
CA ILE A 462 38.06 6.49 6.54
C ILE A 462 37.12 6.31 7.72
N ASP A 463 37.10 7.25 8.64
CA ASP A 463 36.08 7.30 9.69
C ASP A 463 34.77 7.87 9.09
N PRO A 464 33.69 7.04 8.94
CA PRO A 464 32.43 7.49 8.34
C PRO A 464 31.63 8.47 9.21
N THR A 465 32.08 8.76 10.41
CA THR A 465 31.44 9.75 11.32
C THR A 465 32.04 11.15 11.22
N THR A 466 33.07 11.32 10.38
CA THR A 466 33.78 12.58 10.17
C THR A 466 33.58 13.13 8.75
N THR A 467 33.93 14.37 8.54
CA THR A 467 33.93 15.00 7.19
C THR A 467 35.19 14.68 6.38
N GLN A 468 36.02 13.76 6.87
CA GLN A 468 37.25 13.36 6.18
C GLN A 468 36.95 12.78 4.79
N GLY A 469 37.68 13.21 3.78
CA GLY A 469 37.57 12.69 2.42
C GLY A 469 36.32 13.14 1.65
N LEU A 470 35.47 14.02 2.19
CA LEU A 470 34.32 14.55 1.47
C LEU A 470 34.80 15.42 0.31
N THR A 471 34.43 15.03 -0.91
CA THR A 471 34.83 15.70 -2.17
C THR A 471 33.64 16.18 -2.98
N GLN A 472 32.43 15.74 -2.68
CA GLN A 472 31.24 16.10 -3.44
C GLN A 472 30.07 16.37 -2.50
N PHE A 473 29.25 17.35 -2.89
CA PHE A 473 28.01 17.67 -2.23
C PHE A 473 26.91 17.92 -3.25
N ILE A 474 25.75 17.26 -3.11
CA ILE A 474 24.62 17.34 -4.03
C ILE A 474 23.35 17.66 -3.24
N VAL A 475 22.60 18.65 -3.72
CA VAL A 475 21.24 18.94 -3.25
C VAL A 475 20.28 18.74 -4.42
N LEU A 476 19.35 17.85 -4.23
CA LEU A 476 18.30 17.55 -5.21
C LEU A 476 16.95 17.82 -4.56
N ARG A 477 16.14 18.68 -5.16
CA ARG A 477 14.75 18.90 -4.78
C ARG A 477 13.83 18.39 -5.88
N ARG A 478 12.87 17.54 -5.52
CA ARG A 478 11.93 16.88 -6.46
C ARG A 478 10.49 16.93 -5.96
N PRO A 479 9.88 18.11 -5.87
CA PRO A 479 8.48 18.20 -5.47
C PRO A 479 7.59 17.54 -6.52
N ARG A 480 6.75 16.60 -6.05
CA ARG A 480 5.79 15.87 -6.87
C ARG A 480 4.37 16.15 -6.43
N TYR A 481 3.52 16.49 -7.38
CA TYR A 481 2.10 16.75 -7.18
C TYR A 481 1.29 15.65 -7.85
N ASN A 482 0.64 14.85 -7.06
CA ASN A 482 -0.18 13.73 -7.51
C ASN A 482 -1.65 14.05 -7.24
N ASN A 483 -2.52 13.90 -8.23
CA ASN A 483 -3.95 14.04 -8.08
C ASN A 483 -4.66 12.88 -8.74
N GLN A 484 -5.72 12.40 -8.08
CA GLN A 484 -6.72 11.50 -8.65
C GLN A 484 -8.10 12.09 -8.37
N THR A 485 -8.98 12.05 -9.35
CA THR A 485 -10.35 12.51 -9.20
C THR A 485 -11.26 11.50 -9.88
N GLU A 486 -12.35 11.11 -9.23
CA GLU A 486 -13.43 10.33 -9.82
C GLU A 486 -14.76 11.06 -9.63
N LYS A 487 -15.51 11.17 -10.70
CA LYS A 487 -16.92 11.59 -10.69
C LYS A 487 -17.74 10.42 -11.19
N ALA A 488 -18.71 10.00 -10.43
CA ALA A 488 -19.51 8.86 -10.82
C ALA A 488 -20.99 9.13 -10.64
N GLY A 489 -21.76 8.52 -11.54
CA GLY A 489 -23.17 8.55 -11.58
C GLY A 489 -23.77 7.15 -11.82
N LYS A 490 -24.82 6.69 -11.04
CA LYS A 490 -25.47 5.37 -11.17
C LYS A 490 -26.97 5.48 -10.89
N ILE A 491 -27.79 4.82 -11.64
CA ILE A 491 -29.22 4.62 -11.39
C ILE A 491 -29.49 3.13 -11.45
N ASP A 492 -30.16 2.63 -10.43
CA ASP A 492 -30.57 1.24 -10.31
C ASP A 492 -32.08 1.14 -10.16
N PHE A 493 -32.64 0.10 -10.77
CA PHE A 493 -34.05 -0.27 -10.68
C PHE A 493 -34.13 -1.70 -10.17
N GLU A 494 -35.00 -1.94 -9.19
CA GLU A 494 -35.30 -3.26 -8.68
C GLU A 494 -36.78 -3.54 -8.78
N TYR A 495 -37.13 -4.67 -9.40
CA TYR A 495 -38.47 -5.20 -9.44
C TYR A 495 -38.52 -6.54 -8.71
N LYS A 496 -39.47 -6.71 -7.78
CA LYS A 496 -39.69 -7.91 -6.95
C LYS A 496 -40.97 -8.61 -7.43
N PRO A 497 -40.88 -9.58 -8.38
CA PRO A 497 -42.05 -10.36 -8.80
C PRO A 497 -42.45 -11.36 -7.70
N GLU A 498 -43.77 -11.67 -7.68
CA GLU A 498 -44.30 -12.75 -6.81
C GLU A 498 -44.16 -14.10 -7.52
N SER A 499 -42.89 -14.61 -7.56
CA SER A 499 -42.58 -15.85 -8.25
C SER A 499 -41.31 -16.47 -7.62
N PHE A 500 -40.80 -17.54 -8.20
CA PHE A 500 -39.47 -18.04 -7.86
C PHE A 500 -38.34 -17.03 -8.12
N LEU A 501 -38.59 -16.03 -8.95
CA LEU A 501 -37.70 -14.88 -9.12
C LEU A 501 -37.95 -13.91 -7.96
N THR A 502 -36.96 -13.72 -7.11
CA THR A 502 -37.08 -12.87 -5.91
C THR A 502 -36.78 -11.40 -6.21
N SER A 503 -35.93 -11.12 -7.19
CA SER A 503 -35.74 -9.77 -7.70
C SER A 503 -35.15 -9.76 -9.13
N ILE A 504 -35.50 -8.74 -9.90
CA ILE A 504 -34.87 -8.39 -11.19
C ILE A 504 -34.30 -6.99 -11.02
N ARG A 505 -32.99 -6.84 -11.22
CA ARG A 505 -32.29 -5.56 -11.10
C ARG A 505 -31.65 -5.18 -12.43
N PHE A 506 -31.74 -3.93 -12.80
CA PHE A 506 -31.01 -3.37 -13.95
C PHE A 506 -30.58 -1.94 -13.64
N GLY A 507 -29.51 -1.51 -14.25
CA GLY A 507 -29.02 -0.17 -14.00
C GLY A 507 -27.93 0.26 -14.96
N VAL A 508 -27.65 1.56 -14.89
CA VAL A 508 -26.61 2.21 -15.68
C VAL A 508 -25.67 3.00 -14.78
N GLN A 509 -24.40 3.01 -15.16
CA GLN A 509 -23.35 3.72 -14.42
C GLN A 509 -22.43 4.44 -15.39
N LYS A 510 -22.09 5.70 -15.06
CA LYS A 510 -21.04 6.47 -15.71
C LYS A 510 -19.98 6.82 -14.68
N ARG A 511 -18.69 6.69 -15.04
CA ARG A 511 -17.55 7.08 -14.20
C ARG A 511 -16.51 7.78 -15.06
N ASP A 512 -16.09 8.96 -14.64
CA ASP A 512 -15.01 9.74 -15.22
C ASP A 512 -13.86 9.79 -14.20
N VAL A 513 -12.69 9.29 -14.56
CA VAL A 513 -11.50 9.22 -13.71
C VAL A 513 -10.38 10.02 -14.34
N ASP A 514 -9.76 10.91 -13.58
CA ASP A 514 -8.61 11.71 -14.00
C ASP A 514 -7.45 11.49 -13.01
N VAL A 515 -6.31 11.07 -13.52
CA VAL A 515 -5.09 10.81 -12.76
C VAL A 515 -3.96 11.65 -13.34
N THR A 516 -3.33 12.47 -12.52
CA THR A 516 -2.21 13.32 -12.96
C THR A 516 -1.05 13.26 -11.98
N SER A 517 0.17 13.24 -12.52
CA SER A 517 1.42 13.37 -11.79
C SER A 517 2.27 14.46 -12.42
N LYS A 518 2.66 15.46 -11.65
CA LYS A 518 3.55 16.53 -12.05
C LYS A 518 4.81 16.52 -11.20
N LEU A 519 5.95 16.35 -11.82
CA LEU A 519 7.25 16.42 -11.16
C LEU A 519 7.93 17.74 -11.49
N TYR A 520 8.38 18.43 -10.47
CA TYR A 520 9.32 19.52 -10.61
C TYR A 520 10.68 19.02 -10.15
N ASP A 521 11.73 19.35 -10.88
CA ASP A 521 13.05 18.80 -10.64
C ASP A 521 14.12 19.88 -10.68
N GLY A 522 15.05 19.82 -9.74
CA GLY A 522 16.19 20.71 -9.68
C GLY A 522 17.32 20.07 -8.88
N THR A 523 18.47 19.89 -9.53
CA THR A 523 19.67 19.31 -8.91
C THR A 523 20.78 20.36 -8.88
N LYS A 524 21.50 20.43 -7.75
CA LYS A 524 22.73 21.21 -7.63
C LYS A 524 23.84 20.33 -7.09
N THR A 525 24.94 20.31 -7.81
CA THR A 525 26.12 19.53 -7.45
C THR A 525 27.29 20.48 -7.18
N TYR A 526 27.95 20.30 -6.07
CA TYR A 526 29.14 21.01 -5.67
C TYR A 526 30.28 19.99 -5.67
N ASN A 527 31.23 20.17 -6.60
CA ASN A 527 32.40 19.31 -6.71
C ASN A 527 33.64 20.00 -6.15
N GLY A 528 34.64 19.24 -5.71
CA GLY A 528 35.92 19.74 -5.22
C GLY A 528 35.86 20.26 -3.76
N TYR A 529 34.86 19.90 -3.00
CA TYR A 529 34.86 20.16 -1.57
C TYR A 529 35.89 19.23 -0.89
N VAL A 530 36.91 19.85 -0.26
CA VAL A 530 37.84 19.14 0.63
C VAL A 530 37.68 19.72 2.01
N ALA A 531 37.36 18.86 3.02
CA ALA A 531 37.23 19.30 4.40
C ALA A 531 38.50 19.96 4.89
N GLY A 532 38.39 21.25 5.29
CA GLY A 532 39.49 22.03 5.85
C GLY A 532 40.37 22.77 4.83
N THR A 533 40.12 22.66 3.53
CA THR A 533 40.77 23.45 2.52
C THR A 533 39.73 24.25 1.72
N PRO A 534 39.85 25.61 1.61
CA PRO A 534 39.02 26.41 0.70
C PRO A 534 39.37 26.02 -0.75
N GLY A 535 38.64 25.04 -1.29
CA GLY A 535 38.85 24.60 -2.68
C GLY A 535 38.04 25.42 -3.64
N GLN A 536 38.54 25.58 -4.88
CA GLN A 536 37.77 26.10 -6.00
C GLN A 536 36.78 25.04 -6.45
N GLY A 537 35.54 25.07 -5.90
CA GLY A 537 34.49 24.16 -6.27
C GLY A 537 33.72 24.64 -7.49
N ASN A 538 33.45 23.74 -8.44
CA ASN A 538 32.53 23.99 -9.54
C ASN A 538 31.12 23.67 -9.13
N VAL A 539 30.18 24.59 -9.36
CA VAL A 539 28.76 24.37 -9.19
C VAL A 539 28.13 23.96 -10.52
N THR A 540 27.59 22.75 -10.59
CA THR A 540 26.88 22.29 -11.78
C THR A 540 25.39 22.40 -11.55
N LEU A 541 24.67 23.16 -12.38
CA LEU A 541 23.23 23.29 -12.39
C LEU A 541 22.66 22.46 -13.54
N ALA A 542 21.80 21.47 -13.23
CA ALA A 542 21.05 20.77 -14.27
C ALA A 542 19.76 21.52 -14.54
N ASN A 543 19.53 21.93 -15.78
CA ASN A 543 18.28 22.55 -16.22
C ASN A 543 17.45 21.54 -17.02
N TYR A 544 16.38 21.01 -16.42
CA TYR A 544 15.49 20.02 -17.04
C TYR A 544 14.36 20.64 -17.87
N ALA A 545 14.16 21.96 -17.82
CA ALA A 545 13.06 22.62 -18.53
C ALA A 545 13.18 22.52 -20.07
N THR A 546 14.37 22.32 -20.57
CA THR A 546 14.65 22.21 -22.01
C THR A 546 14.94 20.78 -22.47
N GLY A 547 14.83 19.78 -21.58
CA GLY A 547 15.26 18.41 -21.90
C GLY A 547 16.78 18.26 -22.03
N SER A 548 17.52 19.30 -21.78
CA SER A 548 18.98 19.31 -21.84
C SER A 548 19.56 19.26 -20.44
N SER A 549 20.39 18.27 -20.18
CA SER A 549 21.31 18.28 -19.04
C SER A 549 22.48 19.23 -19.37
N VAL A 550 22.20 20.51 -19.61
CA VAL A 550 23.29 21.50 -19.73
C VAL A 550 23.76 21.78 -18.31
N ALA A 551 24.84 21.13 -17.95
CA ALA A 551 25.62 21.52 -16.81
C ALA A 551 26.19 22.94 -17.10
N GLN A 552 25.51 23.96 -16.60
CA GLN A 552 26.09 25.29 -16.57
C GLN A 552 27.10 25.29 -15.42
N VAL A 553 28.37 25.15 -15.74
CA VAL A 553 29.45 25.29 -14.77
C VAL A 553 29.55 26.77 -14.43
N VAL A 554 29.07 27.12 -13.25
CA VAL A 554 29.27 28.47 -12.71
C VAL A 554 30.51 28.43 -11.83
N SER A 555 31.61 28.97 -12.33
CA SER A 555 32.79 29.27 -11.53
C SER A 555 32.44 30.46 -10.64
N THR A 556 32.11 30.21 -9.36
CA THR A 556 31.94 31.29 -8.38
C THR A 556 33.28 31.54 -7.71
N GLY A 557 33.92 32.66 -7.98
CA GLY A 557 35.06 33.12 -7.19
C GLY A 557 34.72 33.20 -5.70
N SER A 558 35.50 32.58 -4.82
CA SER A 558 35.38 32.46 -3.38
C SER A 558 34.11 31.72 -2.86
N ASN A 559 34.11 30.41 -2.96
CA ASN A 559 33.08 29.52 -2.37
C ASN A 559 33.22 29.31 -0.83
N ALA A 560 34.11 30.07 -0.16
CA ALA A 560 34.38 29.90 1.26
C ALA A 560 33.13 30.00 2.13
N ALA A 561 32.21 30.93 1.84
CA ALA A 561 30.96 31.09 2.59
C ALA A 561 29.99 29.92 2.34
N ILE A 562 29.92 29.38 1.11
CA ILE A 562 29.11 28.24 0.75
C ILE A 562 29.65 26.98 1.43
N LEU A 563 30.96 26.77 1.39
CA LEU A 563 31.63 25.66 2.07
C LEU A 563 31.46 25.71 3.58
N GLN A 564 31.52 26.88 4.17
CA GLN A 564 31.24 27.08 5.60
C GLN A 564 29.78 26.76 5.94
N GLN A 565 28.82 27.12 5.09
CA GLN A 565 27.42 26.76 5.26
C GLN A 565 27.23 25.23 5.17
N ILE A 566 27.90 24.56 4.21
CA ILE A 566 27.87 23.11 4.09
C ILE A 566 28.44 22.44 5.35
N GLN A 567 29.57 22.92 5.86
CA GLN A 567 30.19 22.43 7.10
C GLN A 567 29.26 22.59 8.30
N ASN A 568 28.52 23.70 8.39
CA ASN A 568 27.58 23.96 9.47
C ASN A 568 26.30 23.10 9.38
N ILE A 569 26.02 22.52 8.22
CA ILE A 569 24.85 21.68 7.99
C ILE A 569 25.20 20.19 8.21
N VAL A 570 26.42 19.78 7.82
CA VAL A 570 26.92 18.42 8.05
C VAL A 570 27.21 18.26 9.53
N GLN A 571 26.44 17.38 10.20
CA GLN A 571 26.66 17.11 11.62
C GLN A 571 27.48 15.82 11.78
N PRO A 572 28.66 15.87 12.42
CA PRO A 572 29.33 14.66 12.92
C PRO A 572 28.46 14.05 14.02
N ASN A 573 28.50 12.74 14.15
CA ASN A 573 27.72 11.97 15.10
C ASN A 573 26.23 11.96 14.78
N PHE A 574 25.90 11.33 13.69
CA PHE A 574 24.61 10.74 13.57
C PHE A 574 24.55 9.62 14.61
N ASP A 575 23.82 9.90 15.68
CA ASP A 575 23.53 8.89 16.69
C ASP A 575 22.72 7.78 16.01
N LEU A 576 23.43 6.75 15.57
CA LEU A 576 22.81 5.50 15.13
C LEU A 576 22.12 4.82 16.32
N GLY A 577 22.25 5.42 17.51
CA GLY A 577 21.63 5.02 18.76
C GLY A 577 21.95 3.59 19.16
N ASP A 578 21.15 3.02 20.02
CA ASP A 578 21.18 1.60 20.39
C ASP A 578 20.77 0.66 19.23
N HIS A 579 21.10 1.03 17.97
CA HIS A 579 20.83 0.22 16.79
C HIS A 579 21.89 -0.87 16.68
N ASN A 580 21.67 -2.00 17.36
CA ASN A 580 22.47 -3.21 17.22
C ASN A 580 22.48 -3.81 15.79
N PHE A 581 21.83 -3.11 14.85
CA PHE A 581 21.67 -3.54 13.47
C PHE A 581 22.83 -3.10 12.57
N PHE A 582 23.51 -2.00 12.92
CA PHE A 582 24.62 -1.44 12.14
C PHE A 582 25.91 -1.45 12.94
N ASN A 583 27.02 -1.78 12.28
CA ASN A 583 28.33 -1.85 12.91
C ASN A 583 29.14 -0.55 12.79
N THR A 584 28.69 0.42 12.03
CA THR A 584 29.40 1.69 11.83
C THR A 584 28.46 2.88 11.89
N GLY A 585 28.98 4.00 12.36
CA GLY A 585 28.29 5.28 12.34
C GLY A 585 28.24 5.91 10.96
N SER A 586 27.56 7.03 10.85
CA SER A 586 27.43 7.78 9.59
C SER A 586 27.28 9.27 9.89
N LEU A 587 27.60 10.10 8.89
CA LEU A 587 27.27 11.52 8.94
C LEU A 587 25.79 11.74 8.69
N GLY A 588 25.19 12.68 9.38
CA GLY A 588 23.86 13.17 9.17
C GLY A 588 23.82 14.63 8.77
N PHE A 589 22.64 15.09 8.37
CA PHE A 589 22.40 16.47 7.98
C PHE A 589 21.20 17.01 8.76
N ASP A 590 21.33 18.19 9.34
CA ASP A 590 20.24 18.88 10.02
C ASP A 590 19.80 20.13 9.24
N GLY A 591 18.49 20.33 9.18
CA GLY A 591 17.92 21.60 8.76
C GLY A 591 17.47 21.68 7.30
N TYR A 592 16.27 21.15 7.00
CA TYR A 592 15.58 21.27 5.72
C TYR A 592 15.60 22.70 5.13
N GLN A 593 15.32 23.72 5.95
CA GLN A 593 15.26 25.10 5.49
C GLN A 593 16.66 25.65 5.15
N ARG A 594 17.70 25.22 5.89
CA ARG A 594 19.10 25.63 5.60
C ARG A 594 19.56 25.10 4.25
N PHE A 595 19.18 23.85 3.89
CA PHE A 595 19.47 23.30 2.55
C PHE A 595 18.75 24.06 1.43
N LEU A 596 17.47 24.40 1.65
CA LEU A 596 16.73 25.22 0.69
C LEU A 596 17.40 26.57 0.49
N ASN A 597 17.76 27.25 1.56
CA ASN A 597 18.39 28.57 1.49
C ASN A 597 19.74 28.50 0.77
N LEU A 598 20.59 27.53 1.13
CA LEU A 598 21.87 27.31 0.45
C LEU A 598 21.65 27.09 -1.06
N GLY A 599 20.65 26.28 -1.44
CA GLY A 599 20.33 26.07 -2.83
C GLY A 599 19.88 27.35 -3.55
N MET A 600 19.09 28.18 -2.89
CA MET A 600 18.62 29.46 -3.44
C MET A 600 19.74 30.51 -3.52
N ASP A 601 20.58 30.58 -2.50
CA ASP A 601 21.73 31.54 -2.48
C ASP A 601 22.70 31.27 -3.63
N VAL A 602 22.99 30.00 -3.91
CA VAL A 602 23.84 29.62 -5.04
C VAL A 602 23.16 29.93 -6.37
N ALA A 603 21.85 29.72 -6.50
CA ALA A 603 21.11 30.05 -7.70
C ALA A 603 21.08 31.54 -7.96
N ASN A 604 20.84 32.35 -6.94
CA ASN A 604 20.83 33.81 -7.05
C ASN A 604 22.18 34.34 -7.43
N ALA A 605 23.25 33.80 -6.84
CA ALA A 605 24.63 34.15 -7.21
C ALA A 605 24.96 33.79 -8.66
N ALA A 606 24.32 32.75 -9.22
CA ALA A 606 24.50 32.33 -10.60
C ALA A 606 23.52 32.99 -11.59
N GLY A 607 22.64 33.89 -11.13
CA GLY A 607 21.65 34.56 -11.95
C GLY A 607 20.57 33.63 -12.51
N VAL A 608 20.37 32.45 -11.90
CA VAL A 608 19.39 31.44 -12.33
C VAL A 608 18.11 31.59 -11.47
N PRO A 609 17.00 32.02 -12.04
CA PRO A 609 15.75 32.13 -11.29
C PRO A 609 15.22 30.74 -10.92
N ASP A 610 14.86 30.55 -9.66
CA ASP A 610 14.33 29.33 -9.00
C ASP A 610 14.72 28.00 -9.70
N PRO A 611 15.92 27.49 -9.46
CA PRO A 611 16.42 26.29 -10.14
C PRO A 611 15.67 25.01 -9.68
N PHE A 612 14.77 25.12 -8.70
CA PHE A 612 13.95 24.04 -8.19
C PHE A 612 12.50 24.08 -8.72
N GLY A 613 12.15 25.10 -9.51
CA GLY A 613 10.81 25.34 -10.03
C GLY A 613 10.52 24.74 -11.40
N ASN A 614 11.47 24.08 -12.04
CA ASN A 614 11.32 23.59 -13.41
C ASN A 614 10.48 22.32 -13.48
N LEU A 615 9.42 22.37 -14.29
CA LEU A 615 8.61 21.18 -14.57
C LEU A 615 9.44 20.18 -15.38
N ASN A 616 9.53 18.94 -14.88
CA ASN A 616 10.14 17.83 -15.61
C ASN A 616 9.11 17.25 -16.60
N PRO A 617 9.26 17.49 -17.90
CA PRO A 617 8.26 17.08 -18.88
C PRO A 617 8.20 15.56 -19.08
N THR A 618 9.31 14.84 -18.90
CA THR A 618 9.37 13.39 -19.10
C THR A 618 8.72 12.60 -17.96
N ASP A 619 8.65 13.20 -16.76
CA ASP A 619 8.05 12.58 -15.57
C ASP A 619 6.72 13.26 -15.16
N THR A 620 6.19 14.11 -16.08
CA THR A 620 4.87 14.76 -15.94
C THR A 620 3.89 14.13 -16.92
N TRP A 621 2.79 13.57 -16.40
CA TRP A 621 1.85 12.84 -17.20
C TRP A 621 0.44 12.87 -16.62
N GLY A 622 -0.55 12.46 -17.44
CA GLY A 622 -1.94 12.28 -17.03
C GLY A 622 -2.59 11.11 -17.77
N VAL A 623 -3.55 10.46 -17.10
CA VAL A 623 -4.42 9.43 -17.68
C VAL A 623 -5.86 9.76 -17.34
N TYR A 624 -6.68 9.91 -18.36
CA TYR A 624 -8.11 10.12 -18.24
C TYR A 624 -8.86 8.87 -18.71
N GLU A 625 -9.84 8.42 -17.92
CA GLU A 625 -10.69 7.26 -18.25
C GLU A 625 -12.16 7.66 -18.15
N LYS A 626 -12.91 7.35 -19.19
CA LYS A 626 -14.36 7.48 -19.22
C LYS A 626 -14.98 6.10 -19.34
N ASN A 627 -15.79 5.72 -18.36
CA ASN A 627 -16.40 4.41 -18.25
C ASN A 627 -17.92 4.56 -18.30
N ILE A 628 -18.58 3.79 -19.17
CA ILE A 628 -20.03 3.70 -19.22
C ILE A 628 -20.41 2.24 -19.18
N ALA A 629 -21.25 1.86 -18.23
CA ALA A 629 -21.66 0.48 -18.01
C ALA A 629 -23.17 0.36 -17.86
N GLY A 630 -23.70 -0.75 -18.34
CA GLY A 630 -25.06 -1.20 -18.09
C GLY A 630 -25.05 -2.63 -17.57
N TYR A 631 -26.03 -2.98 -16.74
CA TYR A 631 -26.15 -4.34 -16.24
C TYR A 631 -27.59 -4.77 -16.06
N VAL A 632 -27.78 -6.09 -16.03
CA VAL A 632 -28.99 -6.76 -15.61
C VAL A 632 -28.62 -7.94 -14.70
N SER A 633 -29.38 -8.14 -13.65
CA SER A 633 -29.24 -9.30 -12.76
C SER A 633 -30.60 -9.77 -12.24
N THR A 634 -30.73 -11.07 -12.00
CA THR A 634 -31.92 -11.70 -11.50
C THR A 634 -31.58 -12.56 -10.30
N ALA A 635 -32.20 -12.31 -9.14
CA ALA A 635 -32.14 -13.18 -8.01
C ALA A 635 -33.33 -14.16 -8.04
N PHE A 636 -33.10 -15.38 -7.60
CA PHE A 636 -34.11 -16.43 -7.55
C PHE A 636 -34.00 -17.30 -6.30
N ALA A 637 -35.09 -17.89 -5.91
CA ALA A 637 -35.13 -18.88 -4.84
C ALA A 637 -36.26 -19.91 -5.14
N PHE A 638 -35.93 -21.21 -5.00
CA PHE A 638 -36.86 -22.29 -5.16
C PHE A 638 -36.42 -23.52 -4.31
N GLU A 639 -37.26 -24.49 -4.13
CA GLU A 639 -37.01 -25.58 -3.19
C GLU A 639 -37.24 -26.95 -3.89
N PRO A 640 -36.29 -27.44 -4.70
CA PRO A 640 -36.38 -28.73 -5.32
C PRO A 640 -36.05 -29.82 -4.31
N ALA A 641 -36.93 -30.82 -4.20
CA ALA A 641 -36.78 -31.98 -3.32
C ALA A 641 -36.47 -31.62 -1.84
N GLY A 642 -37.02 -30.50 -1.34
CA GLY A 642 -36.82 -30.04 0.05
C GLY A 642 -35.49 -29.35 0.30
N ILE A 643 -34.69 -29.09 -0.74
CA ILE A 643 -33.43 -28.31 -0.66
C ILE A 643 -33.71 -26.89 -1.12
N LYS A 644 -33.53 -25.92 -0.25
CA LYS A 644 -33.66 -24.51 -0.64
C LYS A 644 -32.46 -24.07 -1.48
N VAL A 645 -32.70 -23.76 -2.75
CA VAL A 645 -31.68 -23.22 -3.67
C VAL A 645 -32.01 -21.77 -3.98
N SER A 646 -31.02 -20.92 -3.85
CA SER A 646 -31.10 -19.49 -4.19
C SER A 646 -29.87 -19.04 -4.96
N GLY A 647 -29.97 -17.95 -5.69
CA GLY A 647 -28.83 -17.45 -6.45
C GLY A 647 -29.09 -16.14 -7.13
N VAL A 648 -28.04 -15.62 -7.74
CA VAL A 648 -28.04 -14.42 -8.58
C VAL A 648 -27.35 -14.71 -9.88
N LEU A 649 -28.04 -14.46 -10.98
CA LEU A 649 -27.51 -14.51 -12.35
C LEU A 649 -27.45 -13.08 -12.88
N GLY A 650 -26.45 -12.74 -13.67
CA GLY A 650 -26.42 -11.42 -14.27
C GLY A 650 -25.30 -11.24 -15.27
N ALA A 651 -25.39 -10.14 -16.00
CA ALA A 651 -24.34 -9.72 -16.91
C ALA A 651 -24.18 -8.19 -16.88
N ARG A 652 -22.95 -7.75 -17.03
CA ARG A 652 -22.57 -6.35 -17.12
C ARG A 652 -21.79 -6.11 -18.40
N VAL A 653 -22.11 -5.06 -19.12
CA VAL A 653 -21.35 -4.57 -20.26
C VAL A 653 -20.73 -3.23 -19.88
N ILE A 654 -19.45 -3.07 -20.16
CA ILE A 654 -18.74 -1.81 -19.89
C ILE A 654 -17.91 -1.40 -21.09
N ASN A 655 -18.07 -0.14 -21.52
CA ASN A 655 -17.18 0.52 -22.47
C ASN A 655 -16.25 1.47 -21.71
N THR A 656 -14.95 1.37 -21.96
CA THR A 656 -13.91 2.22 -21.37
C THR A 656 -13.16 2.94 -22.47
N LYS A 657 -13.11 4.27 -22.40
CA LYS A 657 -12.28 5.13 -23.25
C LYS A 657 -11.17 5.72 -22.40
N THR A 658 -9.94 5.58 -22.85
CA THR A 658 -8.74 6.10 -22.18
C THR A 658 -8.09 7.17 -23.04
N GLU A 659 -7.51 8.17 -22.38
CA GLU A 659 -6.62 9.15 -23.01
C GLU A 659 -5.39 9.34 -22.11
N SER A 660 -4.22 8.95 -22.61
CA SER A 660 -2.94 9.10 -21.92
C SER A 660 -2.20 10.31 -22.47
N ARG A 661 -1.77 11.22 -21.60
CA ARG A 661 -1.12 12.50 -21.94
C ARG A 661 0.24 12.59 -21.28
N GLY A 662 1.21 13.13 -22.00
CA GLY A 662 2.57 13.34 -21.50
C GLY A 662 3.40 14.16 -22.48
N SER A 663 4.70 14.00 -22.43
CA SER A 663 5.62 14.65 -23.35
C SER A 663 6.66 13.67 -23.88
N ILE A 664 7.05 13.86 -25.12
CA ILE A 664 8.20 13.19 -25.72
C ILE A 664 9.33 14.21 -25.83
N VAL A 665 10.53 13.80 -25.45
CA VAL A 665 11.74 14.57 -25.63
C VAL A 665 12.56 13.95 -26.77
N THR A 666 12.81 14.73 -27.80
CA THR A 666 13.63 14.36 -28.95
C THR A 666 14.88 15.22 -29.01
N GLY A 667 15.99 14.62 -29.38
CA GLY A 667 17.30 15.29 -29.39
C GLY A 667 17.98 15.26 -28.02
N THR A 668 19.24 15.67 -27.99
CA THR A 668 20.07 15.71 -26.77
C THR A 668 20.69 17.08 -26.57
N GLY A 669 21.06 17.45 -25.34
CA GLY A 669 21.69 18.71 -25.00
C GLY A 669 20.83 19.92 -25.38
N LEU A 670 21.43 20.93 -25.98
CA LEU A 670 20.76 22.17 -26.44
C LEU A 670 19.78 21.95 -27.60
N ALA A 671 19.86 20.81 -28.29
CA ALA A 671 18.96 20.44 -29.39
C ALA A 671 17.72 19.65 -28.90
N ALA A 672 17.62 19.39 -27.60
CA ALA A 672 16.46 18.68 -27.05
C ALA A 672 15.17 19.48 -27.21
N ARG A 673 14.16 18.87 -27.80
CA ARG A 673 12.82 19.44 -27.99
C ARG A 673 11.80 18.64 -27.23
N VAL A 674 10.95 19.31 -26.48
CA VAL A 674 9.82 18.72 -25.75
C VAL A 674 8.55 18.95 -26.55
N SER A 675 7.87 17.87 -26.90
CA SER A 675 6.60 17.93 -27.63
C SER A 675 5.50 17.26 -26.81
N PRO A 676 4.30 17.85 -26.70
CA PRO A 676 3.17 17.18 -26.07
C PRO A 676 2.80 15.92 -26.86
N PHE A 677 2.41 14.89 -26.11
CA PHE A 677 1.97 13.61 -26.65
C PHE A 677 0.65 13.20 -26.02
N SER A 678 -0.28 12.72 -26.85
CA SER A 678 -1.53 12.14 -26.37
C SER A 678 -1.88 10.91 -27.21
N GLN A 679 -2.30 9.85 -26.52
CA GLN A 679 -2.78 8.62 -27.17
C GLN A 679 -4.11 8.19 -26.54
N LYS A 680 -5.05 7.81 -27.41
CA LYS A 680 -6.39 7.32 -27.01
C LYS A 680 -6.47 5.82 -27.19
N GLY A 681 -7.22 5.17 -26.29
CA GLY A 681 -7.59 3.77 -26.36
C GLY A 681 -9.07 3.58 -26.04
N GLU A 682 -9.65 2.49 -26.53
CA GLU A 682 -11.03 2.11 -26.24
C GLU A 682 -11.16 0.59 -26.22
N TYR A 683 -11.95 0.08 -25.28
CA TYR A 683 -12.32 -1.32 -25.23
C TYR A 683 -13.71 -1.51 -24.60
N THR A 684 -14.34 -2.64 -24.94
CA THR A 684 -15.63 -3.06 -24.37
C THR A 684 -15.51 -4.45 -23.79
N GLU A 685 -16.00 -4.65 -22.56
CA GLU A 685 -15.97 -5.92 -21.84
C GLU A 685 -17.38 -6.38 -21.52
N PHE A 686 -17.59 -7.70 -21.58
CA PHE A 686 -18.82 -8.40 -21.19
C PHE A 686 -18.50 -9.31 -20.01
N LEU A 687 -19.13 -9.06 -18.85
CA LEU A 687 -18.84 -9.69 -17.58
C LEU A 687 -20.07 -10.44 -17.05
N PRO A 688 -20.23 -11.74 -17.43
CA PRO A 688 -21.28 -12.59 -16.90
C PRO A 688 -20.95 -13.02 -15.45
N SER A 689 -21.98 -13.25 -14.64
CA SER A 689 -21.83 -13.73 -13.27
C SER A 689 -22.96 -14.67 -12.87
N VAL A 690 -22.59 -15.73 -12.18
CA VAL A 690 -23.48 -16.73 -11.57
C VAL A 690 -23.04 -16.97 -10.14
N ASN A 691 -23.94 -16.78 -9.17
CA ASN A 691 -23.71 -17.11 -7.77
C ASN A 691 -24.87 -17.95 -7.27
N LEU A 692 -24.59 -19.14 -6.80
CA LEU A 692 -25.55 -20.14 -6.33
C LEU A 692 -25.29 -20.48 -4.87
N LYS A 693 -26.37 -20.69 -4.11
CA LYS A 693 -26.36 -21.13 -2.71
C LYS A 693 -27.44 -22.20 -2.53
N ALA A 694 -27.08 -23.37 -2.05
CA ALA A 694 -27.99 -24.45 -1.69
C ALA A 694 -27.91 -24.71 -0.18
N GLU A 695 -29.03 -24.76 0.48
CA GLU A 695 -29.17 -25.08 1.89
C GLU A 695 -29.41 -26.59 2.08
N LEU A 696 -28.28 -27.33 2.23
CA LEU A 696 -28.30 -28.79 2.30
C LEU A 696 -28.91 -29.34 3.62
N ILE A 697 -28.67 -28.60 4.72
CA ILE A 697 -29.30 -28.84 6.01
C ILE A 697 -29.83 -27.48 6.49
N PRO A 698 -31.13 -27.36 6.76
CA PRO A 698 -31.77 -26.10 7.15
C PRO A 698 -31.00 -25.32 8.21
N ASN A 699 -30.61 -24.09 7.89
CA ASN A 699 -29.86 -23.16 8.73
C ASN A 699 -28.45 -23.61 9.18
N LYS A 700 -28.00 -24.82 8.75
CA LYS A 700 -26.75 -25.41 9.24
C LYS A 700 -25.69 -25.64 8.17
N LEU A 701 -26.04 -26.27 7.05
CA LEU A 701 -25.06 -26.66 6.04
C LEU A 701 -25.44 -26.07 4.70
N PHE A 702 -24.53 -25.27 4.15
CA PHE A 702 -24.72 -24.63 2.87
C PHE A 702 -23.62 -25.06 1.89
N ALA A 703 -24.01 -25.27 0.65
CA ALA A 703 -23.10 -25.36 -0.50
C ALA A 703 -23.21 -24.08 -1.34
N ARG A 704 -22.07 -23.56 -1.77
CA ARG A 704 -21.98 -22.41 -2.69
C ARG A 704 -21.23 -22.80 -3.95
N ALA A 705 -21.69 -22.29 -5.09
CA ALA A 705 -20.98 -22.42 -6.35
C ALA A 705 -21.05 -21.07 -7.10
N THR A 706 -19.92 -20.61 -7.63
CA THR A 706 -19.89 -19.36 -8.40
C THR A 706 -19.09 -19.52 -9.69
N ALA A 707 -19.51 -18.80 -10.73
CA ALA A 707 -18.77 -18.63 -11.97
C ALA A 707 -18.90 -17.17 -12.42
N THR A 708 -17.79 -16.46 -12.49
CA THR A 708 -17.79 -15.01 -12.77
C THR A 708 -16.64 -14.63 -13.70
N GLU A 709 -16.86 -13.65 -14.55
CA GLU A 709 -15.80 -13.01 -15.32
C GLU A 709 -15.54 -11.60 -14.80
N VAL A 710 -14.27 -11.28 -14.53
CA VAL A 710 -13.85 -10.03 -13.92
C VAL A 710 -12.68 -9.41 -14.65
N ILE A 711 -12.57 -8.08 -14.52
CA ILE A 711 -11.44 -7.32 -15.04
C ILE A 711 -10.81 -6.45 -13.97
N ALA A 712 -9.53 -6.11 -14.17
CA ALA A 712 -8.87 -5.00 -13.50
C ALA A 712 -8.09 -4.18 -14.53
N ARG A 713 -8.05 -2.85 -14.34
CA ARG A 713 -7.37 -1.95 -15.27
C ARG A 713 -5.88 -1.89 -14.99
N PRO A 714 -5.02 -1.67 -16.02
CA PRO A 714 -3.59 -1.42 -15.83
C PRO A 714 -3.35 -0.23 -14.90
N ALA A 715 -2.20 -0.20 -14.26
CA ALA A 715 -1.81 0.95 -13.44
C ALA A 715 -1.71 2.22 -14.30
N PRO A 716 -2.09 3.40 -13.80
CA PRO A 716 -2.00 4.64 -14.57
C PRO A 716 -0.56 4.93 -15.05
N SER A 717 0.45 4.57 -14.27
CA SER A 717 1.86 4.71 -14.68
C SER A 717 2.25 3.83 -15.87
N ASP A 718 1.61 2.67 -16.01
CA ASP A 718 1.88 1.76 -17.13
C ASP A 718 1.23 2.27 -18.43
N LEU A 719 0.12 2.99 -18.31
CA LEU A 719 -0.55 3.68 -19.43
C LEU A 719 0.09 5.03 -19.77
N ALA A 720 0.86 5.63 -18.84
CA ALA A 720 1.41 6.96 -19.01
C ALA A 720 2.52 6.97 -20.07
N PRO A 721 2.49 7.87 -21.06
CA PRO A 721 3.50 7.97 -22.11
C PRO A 721 4.76 8.69 -21.60
N ARG A 722 5.23 8.31 -20.43
CA ARG A 722 6.47 8.82 -19.85
C ARG A 722 7.66 8.03 -20.37
N PHE A 723 8.76 8.73 -20.54
CA PHE A 723 9.99 8.16 -21.05
C PHE A 723 11.13 8.49 -20.09
N THR A 724 11.85 7.50 -19.62
CA THR A 724 13.08 7.68 -18.83
C THR A 724 14.23 7.00 -19.54
N LEU A 725 15.33 7.70 -19.70
CA LEU A 725 16.56 7.20 -20.32
C LEU A 725 17.71 7.35 -19.33
N ASP A 726 18.54 6.31 -19.27
CA ASP A 726 19.86 6.34 -18.67
C ASP A 726 20.89 6.34 -19.80
N SER A 727 21.52 7.49 -20.02
CA SER A 727 22.50 7.68 -21.10
C SER A 727 23.86 7.03 -20.81
N VAL A 728 24.10 6.60 -19.57
CA VAL A 728 25.33 5.91 -19.18
C VAL A 728 25.18 4.40 -19.38
N GLY A 729 24.08 3.84 -18.94
CA GLY A 729 23.78 2.41 -19.10
C GLY A 729 23.09 2.05 -20.42
N PHE A 730 22.77 3.01 -21.27
CA PHE A 730 21.99 2.83 -22.51
C PHE A 730 20.70 2.04 -22.28
N THR A 731 20.06 2.27 -21.13
CA THR A 731 18.80 1.64 -20.74
C THR A 731 17.72 2.70 -20.58
N GLY A 732 16.47 2.26 -20.60
CA GLY A 732 15.36 3.16 -20.37
C GLY A 732 14.08 2.44 -20.01
N SER A 733 13.05 3.20 -19.69
CA SER A 733 11.71 2.66 -19.51
C SER A 733 10.66 3.61 -20.07
N ARG A 734 9.56 3.05 -20.58
CA ARG A 734 8.39 3.81 -21.00
C ARG A 734 7.09 3.11 -20.65
N GLY A 735 6.01 3.85 -20.60
CA GLY A 735 4.67 3.26 -20.51
C GLY A 735 4.11 2.81 -21.86
N ASN A 736 2.95 2.16 -21.81
CA ASN A 736 2.26 1.68 -23.02
C ASN A 736 0.74 2.01 -22.93
N PRO A 737 0.30 3.09 -23.59
CA PRO A 737 -1.12 3.47 -23.60
C PRO A 737 -2.08 2.46 -24.26
N SER A 738 -1.55 1.49 -25.00
CA SER A 738 -2.34 0.47 -25.71
C SER A 738 -2.68 -0.76 -24.86
N LEU A 739 -2.29 -0.78 -23.58
CA LEU A 739 -2.55 -1.90 -22.68
C LEU A 739 -4.05 -2.19 -22.54
N GLN A 740 -4.38 -3.45 -22.64
CA GLN A 740 -5.71 -3.99 -22.33
C GLN A 740 -5.82 -4.35 -20.85
N PRO A 741 -7.03 -4.42 -20.27
CA PRO A 741 -7.22 -4.81 -18.89
C PRO A 741 -6.78 -6.25 -18.61
N TYR A 742 -6.47 -6.52 -17.34
CA TYR A 742 -6.41 -7.88 -16.83
C TYR A 742 -7.79 -8.51 -16.94
N ARG A 743 -7.87 -9.77 -17.36
CA ARG A 743 -9.11 -10.54 -17.46
C ARG A 743 -8.95 -11.87 -16.74
N ALA A 744 -9.95 -12.24 -15.95
CA ALA A 744 -9.97 -13.55 -15.31
C ALA A 744 -11.38 -14.13 -15.25
N LYS A 745 -11.47 -15.45 -15.52
CA LYS A 745 -12.63 -16.28 -15.18
C LYS A 745 -12.38 -16.88 -13.81
N GLN A 746 -13.36 -16.75 -12.94
CA GLN A 746 -13.26 -17.23 -11.56
C GLN A 746 -14.34 -18.25 -11.30
N TYR A 747 -13.99 -19.34 -10.61
CA TYR A 747 -14.87 -20.41 -10.20
C TYR A 747 -14.61 -20.71 -8.73
N ASP A 748 -15.67 -20.72 -7.94
CA ASP A 748 -15.61 -21.09 -6.53
C ASP A 748 -16.61 -22.23 -6.26
N PHE A 749 -16.19 -23.16 -5.38
CA PHE A 749 -17.07 -24.15 -4.78
C PHE A 749 -16.73 -24.24 -3.30
N GLY A 750 -17.73 -24.07 -2.44
CA GLY A 750 -17.54 -24.06 -0.98
C GLY A 750 -18.63 -24.76 -0.23
N LEU A 751 -18.25 -25.32 0.93
CA LEU A 751 -19.15 -25.82 1.96
C LEU A 751 -18.98 -24.98 3.23
N GLU A 752 -20.11 -24.60 3.84
CA GLU A 752 -20.17 -23.79 5.04
C GLU A 752 -21.06 -24.48 6.07
N TRP A 753 -20.48 -24.83 7.21
CA TRP A 753 -21.19 -25.49 8.30
C TRP A 753 -21.34 -24.56 9.50
N TYR A 754 -22.53 -24.06 9.70
CA TYR A 754 -22.95 -23.23 10.85
C TYR A 754 -23.44 -24.14 11.96
N ILE A 755 -22.55 -24.52 12.88
CA ILE A 755 -22.80 -25.46 13.96
C ILE A 755 -23.69 -24.80 15.02
N SER A 756 -23.40 -23.52 15.34
CA SER A 756 -24.20 -22.68 16.24
C SER A 756 -24.19 -21.22 15.78
N LYS A 757 -24.68 -20.27 16.57
CA LYS A 757 -24.63 -18.84 16.31
C LYS A 757 -23.20 -18.34 16.17
N VAL A 758 -22.22 -18.99 16.82
CA VAL A 758 -20.80 -18.56 16.88
C VAL A 758 -19.83 -19.64 16.42
N ASN A 759 -20.27 -20.91 16.28
CA ASN A 759 -19.38 -21.99 15.84
C ASN A 759 -19.59 -22.31 14.37
N PHE A 760 -18.51 -22.29 13.63
CA PHE A 760 -18.51 -22.30 12.16
C PHE A 760 -17.27 -22.99 11.61
N LEU A 761 -17.47 -23.77 10.53
CA LEU A 761 -16.42 -24.35 9.71
C LEU A 761 -16.74 -24.08 8.24
N SER A 762 -15.72 -23.80 7.45
CA SER A 762 -15.86 -23.69 5.99
C SER A 762 -14.64 -24.23 5.24
N ALA A 763 -14.91 -24.74 4.05
CA ALA A 763 -13.87 -25.07 3.07
C ALA A 763 -14.33 -24.58 1.70
N THR A 764 -13.49 -23.81 1.01
CA THR A 764 -13.78 -23.28 -0.32
C THR A 764 -12.61 -23.59 -1.25
N PHE A 765 -12.90 -24.31 -2.33
CA PHE A 765 -12.01 -24.43 -3.49
C PHE A 765 -12.24 -23.22 -4.41
N PHE A 766 -11.16 -22.63 -4.92
CA PHE A 766 -11.24 -21.57 -5.92
C PHE A 766 -10.28 -21.81 -7.08
N ARG A 767 -10.68 -21.34 -8.25
CA ARG A 767 -9.88 -21.33 -9.46
C ARG A 767 -10.03 -20.02 -10.19
N LYS A 768 -8.91 -19.45 -10.63
CA LYS A 768 -8.86 -18.26 -11.47
C LYS A 768 -8.07 -18.58 -12.73
N ASP A 769 -8.70 -18.40 -13.89
CA ASP A 769 -8.07 -18.52 -15.18
C ASP A 769 -7.83 -17.11 -15.74
N ILE A 770 -6.61 -16.61 -15.61
CA ILE A 770 -6.19 -15.27 -16.04
C ILE A 770 -5.78 -15.35 -17.49
N SER A 771 -6.51 -14.69 -18.38
CA SER A 771 -6.29 -14.70 -19.83
C SER A 771 -5.57 -13.48 -20.36
N SER A 772 -5.52 -12.38 -19.59
CA SER A 772 -4.77 -11.15 -19.87
C SER A 772 -4.20 -10.60 -18.59
N PHE A 773 -2.94 -10.22 -18.60
CA PHE A 773 -2.27 -9.53 -17.50
C PHE A 773 -1.18 -8.60 -18.08
N VAL A 774 -0.74 -7.63 -17.28
CA VAL A 774 0.36 -6.75 -17.66
C VAL A 774 1.67 -7.38 -17.19
N ASP A 775 2.56 -7.59 -18.12
CA ASP A 775 3.92 -8.08 -17.92
C ASP A 775 4.93 -7.02 -18.38
N ARG A 776 6.19 -7.24 -18.17
CA ARG A 776 7.26 -6.35 -18.62
C ARG A 776 8.17 -7.09 -19.59
N THR A 777 8.56 -6.40 -20.64
CA THR A 777 9.54 -6.87 -21.61
C THR A 777 10.58 -5.81 -21.86
N THR A 778 11.70 -6.22 -22.44
CA THR A 778 12.74 -5.32 -22.94
C THR A 778 12.80 -5.40 -24.44
N GLN A 779 13.02 -4.25 -25.08
CA GLN A 779 13.26 -4.17 -26.53
C GLN A 779 14.34 -3.13 -26.82
N GLN A 780 15.06 -3.32 -27.93
CA GLN A 780 16.00 -2.32 -28.43
C GLN A 780 15.24 -1.25 -29.18
N GLU A 781 15.45 0.01 -28.80
CA GLU A 781 14.89 1.16 -29.49
C GLU A 781 15.99 2.15 -29.88
N LEU A 782 16.01 2.54 -31.15
CA LEU A 782 16.94 3.55 -31.64
C LEU A 782 16.39 4.95 -31.28
N ILE A 783 17.03 5.63 -30.35
CA ILE A 783 16.60 6.94 -29.86
C ILE A 783 17.76 7.92 -30.12
N ASN A 784 17.50 8.91 -30.95
CA ASN A 784 18.51 9.94 -31.32
C ASN A 784 19.84 9.32 -31.84
N GLY A 785 19.74 8.21 -32.59
CA GLY A 785 20.95 7.56 -33.17
C GLY A 785 21.67 6.60 -32.20
N VAL A 786 21.18 6.43 -30.98
CA VAL A 786 21.73 5.53 -29.96
C VAL A 786 20.74 4.41 -29.67
N ASN A 787 21.20 3.16 -29.63
CA ASN A 787 20.39 2.02 -29.26
C ASN A 787 20.26 1.95 -27.72
N TYR A 788 19.03 1.98 -27.24
CA TYR A 788 18.69 1.80 -25.83
C TYR A 788 17.91 0.50 -25.60
N THR A 789 18.21 -0.18 -24.52
CA THR A 789 17.38 -1.28 -24.02
C THR A 789 16.23 -0.69 -23.21
N ILE A 790 15.03 -0.66 -23.80
CA ILE A 790 13.84 -0.06 -23.19
C ILE A 790 12.97 -1.13 -22.53
N THR A 791 12.73 -0.97 -21.25
CA THR A 791 11.74 -1.78 -20.50
C THR A 791 10.36 -1.15 -20.62
N LEU A 792 9.37 -1.92 -21.06
CA LEU A 792 7.98 -1.46 -21.20
C LEU A 792 6.98 -2.50 -20.74
N PRO A 793 5.81 -2.08 -20.23
CA PRO A 793 4.70 -2.97 -19.94
C PRO A 793 4.03 -3.44 -21.25
N VAL A 794 3.70 -4.72 -21.29
CA VAL A 794 2.97 -5.36 -22.40
C VAL A 794 1.86 -6.25 -21.84
N ASN A 795 0.88 -6.58 -22.67
CA ASN A 795 -0.05 -7.63 -22.29
C ASN A 795 0.62 -8.99 -22.47
N GLY A 796 0.71 -9.75 -21.41
CA GLY A 796 1.24 -11.11 -21.41
C GLY A 796 0.36 -12.04 -22.26
N THR A 797 1.01 -12.92 -23.02
CA THR A 797 0.34 -13.88 -23.92
C THR A 797 0.05 -15.22 -23.25
N SER A 798 0.66 -15.49 -22.11
CA SER A 798 0.48 -16.72 -21.33
C SER A 798 -0.88 -16.74 -20.66
N LYS A 799 -1.45 -17.95 -20.50
CA LYS A 799 -2.64 -18.15 -19.67
C LYS A 799 -2.19 -18.63 -18.30
N VAL A 800 -2.47 -17.86 -17.28
CA VAL A 800 -2.13 -18.20 -15.90
C VAL A 800 -3.35 -18.73 -15.18
N GLN A 801 -3.21 -19.90 -14.56
CA GLN A 801 -4.23 -20.49 -13.72
C GLN A 801 -3.79 -20.48 -12.26
N ILE A 802 -4.62 -19.95 -11.37
CA ILE A 802 -4.41 -20.00 -9.93
C ILE A 802 -5.48 -20.89 -9.31
N ASN A 803 -5.07 -21.97 -8.65
CA ASN A 803 -5.95 -22.85 -7.89
C ASN A 803 -5.64 -22.73 -6.40
N GLY A 804 -6.66 -22.86 -5.55
CA GLY A 804 -6.44 -22.82 -4.12
C GLY A 804 -7.58 -23.40 -3.31
N VAL A 805 -7.28 -23.58 -2.03
CA VAL A 805 -8.25 -24.01 -1.02
C VAL A 805 -8.15 -23.04 0.16
N GLU A 806 -9.30 -22.58 0.59
CA GLU A 806 -9.50 -21.76 1.79
C GLU A 806 -10.24 -22.57 2.84
N VAL A 807 -9.69 -22.66 4.06
CA VAL A 807 -10.34 -23.29 5.20
C VAL A 807 -10.47 -22.24 6.30
N GLY A 808 -11.69 -22.07 6.82
CA GLY A 808 -11.98 -21.14 7.89
C GLY A 808 -12.68 -21.86 9.05
N SER A 809 -12.29 -21.54 10.27
CA SER A 809 -12.93 -22.05 11.49
C SER A 809 -13.10 -20.98 12.53
N GLN A 810 -14.17 -21.06 13.26
CA GLN A 810 -14.49 -20.23 14.42
C GLN A 810 -15.15 -21.13 15.45
N VAL A 811 -14.52 -21.28 16.61
CA VAL A 811 -14.98 -22.16 17.68
C VAL A 811 -14.96 -21.42 19.01
N ALA A 812 -16.10 -21.21 19.60
CA ALA A 812 -16.25 -20.81 21.00
C ALA A 812 -16.35 -22.08 21.85
N PHE A 813 -15.57 -22.15 22.92
CA PHE A 813 -15.52 -23.32 23.79
C PHE A 813 -16.59 -23.29 24.91
N ASP A 814 -17.81 -22.85 24.56
CA ASP A 814 -18.96 -22.73 25.46
C ASP A 814 -19.38 -24.07 26.13
N PHE A 815 -18.95 -25.18 25.56
CA PHE A 815 -19.15 -26.54 26.11
C PHE A 815 -18.11 -26.90 27.19
N LEU A 816 -17.09 -26.09 27.43
CA LEU A 816 -16.11 -26.34 28.49
C LEU A 816 -16.55 -25.77 29.84
N PRO A 817 -16.11 -26.34 30.96
CA PRO A 817 -16.50 -25.86 32.29
C PRO A 817 -15.73 -24.59 32.71
N SER A 818 -16.29 -23.91 33.73
CA SER A 818 -15.67 -22.80 34.46
C SER A 818 -15.27 -21.66 33.54
N ILE A 819 -14.07 -21.06 33.73
CA ILE A 819 -13.54 -19.94 32.94
C ILE A 819 -13.24 -20.33 31.49
N LEU A 820 -13.03 -21.62 31.21
CA LEU A 820 -12.73 -22.09 29.86
C LEU A 820 -13.91 -21.91 28.89
N LYS A 821 -15.17 -21.90 29.40
CA LYS A 821 -16.33 -21.59 28.56
C LYS A 821 -16.29 -20.21 27.90
N ASN A 822 -15.48 -19.29 28.44
CA ASN A 822 -15.29 -17.92 27.94
C ASN A 822 -14.19 -17.81 26.91
N THR A 823 -13.56 -18.92 26.56
CA THR A 823 -12.47 -18.92 25.53
C THR A 823 -12.99 -19.32 24.16
N GLY A 824 -12.19 -19.06 23.14
CA GLY A 824 -12.44 -19.50 21.78
C GLY A 824 -11.25 -19.27 20.88
N VAL A 825 -11.34 -19.85 19.68
CA VAL A 825 -10.32 -19.75 18.64
C VAL A 825 -10.97 -19.43 17.29
N THR A 826 -10.36 -18.53 16.56
CA THR A 826 -10.61 -18.34 15.12
C THR A 826 -9.34 -18.70 14.36
N ALA A 827 -9.47 -19.49 13.31
CA ALA A 827 -8.34 -19.88 12.48
C ALA A 827 -8.73 -19.89 11.01
N ASN A 828 -7.82 -19.45 10.16
CA ASN A 828 -7.97 -19.62 8.73
C ASN A 828 -6.63 -20.02 8.09
N TYR A 829 -6.76 -20.81 7.04
CA TYR A 829 -5.66 -21.28 6.23
C TYR A 829 -6.00 -21.15 4.75
N THR A 830 -5.05 -20.70 3.97
CA THR A 830 -5.16 -20.64 2.51
C THR A 830 -3.97 -21.29 1.87
N TYR A 831 -4.24 -22.21 0.95
CA TYR A 831 -3.28 -22.76 0.02
C TYR A 831 -3.57 -22.23 -1.38
N SER A 832 -2.53 -21.76 -2.10
CA SER A 832 -2.65 -21.27 -3.46
C SER A 832 -1.47 -21.72 -4.32
N LYS A 833 -1.75 -22.15 -5.53
CA LYS A 833 -0.72 -22.56 -6.50
C LYS A 833 -1.09 -22.05 -7.90
N ASP A 834 -0.12 -21.48 -8.58
CA ASP A 834 -0.24 -21.08 -9.98
C ASP A 834 0.29 -22.15 -10.94
N LYS A 835 -0.14 -22.04 -12.19
CA LYS A 835 0.35 -22.79 -13.33
C LYS A 835 0.27 -21.90 -14.58
N GLY A 836 1.28 -22.02 -15.44
CA GLY A 836 1.29 -21.34 -16.74
C GLY A 836 1.86 -19.92 -16.71
N TYR A 837 2.39 -19.46 -15.56
CA TYR A 837 3.22 -18.26 -15.54
C TYR A 837 4.60 -18.64 -16.10
N ASN A 838 4.89 -18.15 -17.31
CA ASN A 838 6.03 -18.64 -18.11
C ASN A 838 7.29 -17.79 -17.93
N GLN A 839 7.33 -16.92 -16.90
CA GLN A 839 8.54 -16.20 -16.58
C GLN A 839 9.54 -17.13 -15.88
N LEU A 840 10.78 -17.01 -16.29
CA LEU A 840 11.89 -17.77 -15.76
C LEU A 840 12.83 -16.83 -15.00
N ASP A 841 13.47 -17.35 -13.98
CA ASP A 841 14.62 -16.73 -13.37
C ASP A 841 15.72 -16.55 -14.42
N TYR A 842 16.18 -15.33 -14.59
CA TYR A 842 17.15 -14.95 -15.62
C TYR A 842 18.46 -15.75 -15.52
N PHE A 843 18.94 -16.05 -14.31
CA PHE A 843 20.21 -16.71 -14.08
C PHE A 843 20.09 -18.24 -13.99
N THR A 844 19.05 -18.74 -13.34
CA THR A 844 18.91 -20.18 -13.08
C THR A 844 18.03 -20.90 -14.11
N GLY A 845 17.27 -20.16 -14.92
CA GLY A 845 16.26 -20.74 -15.81
C GLY A 845 15.09 -21.41 -15.07
N GLY A 846 15.04 -21.29 -13.73
CA GLY A 846 13.98 -21.85 -12.90
C GLY A 846 12.64 -21.15 -13.14
N ALA A 847 11.53 -21.91 -13.13
CA ALA A 847 10.20 -21.34 -13.27
C ALA A 847 9.85 -20.47 -12.06
N LEU A 848 9.36 -19.26 -12.31
CA LEU A 848 8.88 -18.31 -11.30
C LEU A 848 7.37 -18.50 -11.06
N THR A 849 6.90 -18.10 -9.88
CA THR A 849 5.48 -18.08 -9.52
C THR A 849 4.83 -16.76 -9.92
N PHE A 850 3.50 -16.71 -10.01
CA PHE A 850 2.79 -15.47 -10.28
C PHE A 850 3.03 -14.43 -9.15
N PRO A 851 3.34 -13.17 -9.48
CA PRO A 851 3.67 -12.14 -8.49
C PRO A 851 2.57 -11.92 -7.45
N GLY A 852 2.97 -11.73 -6.19
CA GLY A 852 2.07 -11.52 -5.05
C GLY A 852 1.53 -12.80 -4.41
N LEU A 853 1.62 -13.95 -5.08
CA LEU A 853 1.04 -15.21 -4.64
C LEU A 853 1.92 -15.92 -3.61
N SER A 854 1.45 -15.99 -2.36
CA SER A 854 2.03 -16.88 -1.35
C SER A 854 1.38 -18.27 -1.42
N ARG A 855 2.18 -19.32 -1.39
CA ARG A 855 1.66 -20.70 -1.44
C ARG A 855 0.83 -21.04 -0.21
N HIS A 856 1.21 -20.56 0.96
CA HIS A 856 0.54 -20.80 2.23
C HIS A 856 0.35 -19.51 2.99
N SER A 857 -0.81 -19.33 3.61
CA SER A 857 -1.04 -18.31 4.62
C SER A 857 -1.90 -18.86 5.76
N VAL A 858 -1.59 -18.43 6.97
CA VAL A 858 -2.23 -18.89 8.22
C VAL A 858 -2.52 -17.68 9.07
N ASN A 859 -3.73 -17.59 9.63
CA ASN A 859 -4.05 -16.65 10.69
C ASN A 859 -4.77 -17.41 11.80
N VAL A 860 -4.29 -17.25 13.03
CA VAL A 860 -4.88 -17.88 14.21
C VAL A 860 -5.02 -16.83 15.31
N SER A 861 -6.18 -16.79 15.93
CA SER A 861 -6.44 -15.92 17.07
C SER A 861 -7.13 -16.70 18.19
N GLY A 862 -6.52 -16.73 19.36
CA GLY A 862 -7.14 -17.20 20.59
C GLY A 862 -7.69 -16.03 21.41
N TYR A 863 -8.84 -16.21 22.04
CA TYR A 863 -9.43 -15.18 22.89
C TYR A 863 -10.06 -15.74 24.17
N TYR A 864 -10.11 -14.86 25.16
CA TYR A 864 -10.94 -15.00 26.37
C TYR A 864 -11.83 -13.76 26.49
N GLU A 865 -13.11 -13.96 26.84
CA GLU A 865 -14.02 -12.83 27.04
C GLU A 865 -15.08 -13.17 28.08
N ASP A 866 -15.19 -12.34 29.10
CA ASP A 866 -16.30 -12.28 30.05
C ASP A 866 -16.88 -10.86 30.12
N SER A 867 -17.76 -10.58 31.08
CA SER A 867 -18.41 -9.27 31.22
C SER A 867 -17.44 -8.14 31.54
N LYS A 868 -16.28 -8.42 32.13
CA LYS A 868 -15.32 -7.43 32.57
C LYS A 868 -14.03 -7.45 31.72
N PHE A 869 -13.54 -8.63 31.37
CA PHE A 869 -12.25 -8.82 30.69
C PHE A 869 -12.45 -9.32 29.27
N SER A 870 -11.66 -8.78 28.37
CA SER A 870 -11.48 -9.31 27.02
C SER A 870 -10.00 -9.34 26.71
N ILE A 871 -9.48 -10.53 26.37
CA ILE A 871 -8.07 -10.75 26.02
C ILE A 871 -8.03 -11.48 24.69
N ARG A 872 -7.11 -11.09 23.79
CA ARG A 872 -6.90 -11.76 22.50
C ARG A 872 -5.43 -11.78 22.16
N MET A 873 -4.99 -12.88 21.54
CA MET A 873 -3.65 -13.04 20.95
C MET A 873 -3.82 -13.58 19.55
N SER A 874 -3.12 -12.98 18.58
CA SER A 874 -3.22 -13.31 17.16
C SER A 874 -1.85 -13.58 16.56
N TYR A 875 -1.74 -14.59 15.72
CA TYR A 875 -0.58 -14.87 14.89
C TYR A 875 -0.97 -14.90 13.42
N ASN A 876 -0.26 -14.11 12.62
CA ASN A 876 -0.46 -14.01 11.19
C ASN A 876 0.83 -14.41 10.49
N TRP A 877 0.76 -15.34 9.54
CA TRP A 877 1.91 -15.84 8.81
C TRP A 877 1.60 -16.07 7.33
N ARG A 878 2.59 -15.79 6.48
CA ARG A 878 2.57 -16.11 5.05
C ARG A 878 3.91 -16.68 4.61
N SER A 879 3.88 -17.61 3.65
CA SER A 879 5.09 -18.14 3.00
C SER A 879 5.70 -17.12 2.04
N LYS A 880 6.91 -17.38 1.58
CA LYS A 880 7.59 -16.57 0.56
C LYS A 880 6.73 -16.39 -0.70
N TYR A 881 6.94 -15.27 -1.40
CA TYR A 881 6.21 -14.93 -2.62
C TYR A 881 7.07 -14.07 -3.55
N LEU A 882 6.84 -14.20 -4.86
CA LEU A 882 7.48 -13.34 -5.85
C LEU A 882 6.91 -11.92 -5.78
N ILE A 883 7.75 -10.91 -5.69
CA ILE A 883 7.39 -9.49 -5.78
C ILE A 883 7.44 -9.05 -7.24
N ALA A 884 8.56 -9.35 -7.92
CA ALA A 884 8.76 -9.04 -9.33
C ALA A 884 9.66 -10.11 -9.97
N ALA A 885 9.38 -10.47 -11.21
CA ALA A 885 10.17 -11.43 -11.96
C ALA A 885 11.54 -10.87 -12.37
N LEU A 886 11.58 -9.57 -12.63
CA LEU A 886 12.80 -8.83 -12.95
C LEU A 886 12.88 -7.59 -12.06
N ASP A 887 13.95 -7.53 -11.28
CA ASP A 887 14.33 -6.37 -10.48
C ASP A 887 15.76 -5.95 -10.89
N ARG A 888 16.39 -5.07 -10.13
CA ARG A 888 17.74 -4.60 -10.41
C ARG A 888 18.73 -5.77 -10.51
N GLY A 889 19.58 -5.72 -11.54
CA GLY A 889 20.53 -6.80 -11.84
C GLY A 889 19.87 -8.03 -12.43
N ASN A 890 18.66 -7.93 -12.97
CA ASN A 890 17.88 -9.00 -13.58
C ASN A 890 17.50 -10.15 -12.63
N ASN A 891 17.70 -9.99 -11.32
CA ASN A 891 17.27 -10.99 -10.33
C ASN A 891 15.77 -10.87 -10.07
N PRO A 892 15.07 -11.99 -9.79
CA PRO A 892 13.74 -11.94 -9.22
C PRO A 892 13.78 -11.36 -7.80
N ALA A 893 12.82 -10.47 -7.49
CA ALA A 893 12.63 -9.99 -6.13
C ALA A 893 11.62 -10.90 -5.40
N VAL A 894 12.00 -11.45 -4.27
CA VAL A 894 11.19 -12.39 -3.48
C VAL A 894 11.03 -11.88 -2.06
N GLY A 895 9.80 -11.69 -1.61
CA GLY A 895 9.49 -11.50 -0.20
C GLY A 895 9.67 -12.81 0.56
N ALA A 896 10.48 -12.81 1.61
CA ALA A 896 10.66 -13.98 2.47
C ALA A 896 9.38 -14.31 3.24
N ALA A 897 9.33 -15.50 3.85
CA ALA A 897 8.25 -15.85 4.75
C ALA A 897 8.22 -14.87 5.93
N PHE A 898 7.02 -14.45 6.32
CA PHE A 898 6.84 -13.44 7.37
C PHE A 898 5.73 -13.86 8.33
N GLY A 899 5.99 -13.73 9.63
CA GLY A 899 5.02 -13.99 10.69
C GLY A 899 5.08 -12.94 11.78
N GLN A 900 3.91 -12.55 12.34
CA GLN A 900 3.81 -11.51 13.35
C GLN A 900 2.79 -11.88 14.42
N TRP A 901 3.14 -11.57 15.67
CA TRP A 901 2.27 -11.71 16.82
C TRP A 901 1.74 -10.37 17.28
N ASP A 902 0.42 -10.30 17.49
CA ASP A 902 -0.28 -9.13 17.99
C ASP A 902 -1.18 -9.54 19.14
N GLY A 903 -1.41 -8.64 20.10
CA GLY A 903 -2.23 -8.94 21.28
C GLY A 903 -3.04 -7.75 21.75
N SER A 904 -4.17 -8.02 22.45
CA SER A 904 -4.97 -6.97 23.09
C SER A 904 -5.58 -7.47 24.40
N ALA A 905 -5.75 -6.56 25.34
CA ALA A 905 -6.49 -6.75 26.57
C ALA A 905 -7.37 -5.53 26.84
N SER A 906 -8.59 -5.74 27.32
CA SER A 906 -9.44 -4.66 27.76
C SER A 906 -10.17 -5.03 29.05
N TYR A 907 -10.46 -4.01 29.87
CA TYR A 907 -11.21 -4.13 31.12
C TYR A 907 -12.35 -3.12 31.14
N ASN A 908 -13.57 -3.60 31.28
CA ASN A 908 -14.76 -2.78 31.43
C ASN A 908 -14.90 -2.35 32.90
N ILE A 909 -14.64 -1.09 33.19
CA ILE A 909 -14.83 -0.49 34.54
C ILE A 909 -16.33 -0.51 34.88
N ASN A 910 -17.15 -0.12 33.90
CA ASN A 910 -18.59 -0.18 33.91
C ASN A 910 -19.12 -0.27 32.46
N ASP A 911 -20.44 -0.19 32.26
CA ASP A 911 -21.07 -0.26 30.94
C ASP A 911 -20.72 0.91 30.02
N HIS A 912 -20.21 2.00 30.57
CA HIS A 912 -19.87 3.24 29.86
C HIS A 912 -18.38 3.43 29.64
N ILE A 913 -17.52 2.89 30.48
CA ILE A 913 -16.08 3.16 30.48
C ILE A 913 -15.28 1.88 30.45
N SER A 914 -14.35 1.78 29.50
CA SER A 914 -13.37 0.70 29.46
C SER A 914 -11.95 1.24 29.27
N VAL A 915 -10.98 0.52 29.83
CA VAL A 915 -9.55 0.73 29.59
C VAL A 915 -9.00 -0.40 28.75
N PHE A 916 -7.98 -0.13 27.97
CA PHE A 916 -7.37 -1.15 27.10
C PHE A 916 -5.86 -0.98 26.96
N LEU A 917 -5.21 -2.10 26.68
CA LEU A 917 -3.80 -2.21 26.30
C LEU A 917 -3.71 -3.11 25.06
N GLU A 918 -2.94 -2.69 24.05
CA GLU A 918 -2.78 -3.46 22.82
C GLU A 918 -1.32 -3.40 22.37
N GLY A 919 -0.83 -4.48 21.80
CA GLY A 919 0.53 -4.60 21.29
C GLY A 919 0.57 -5.16 19.87
N VAL A 920 1.36 -4.54 19.02
CA VAL A 920 1.60 -4.95 17.64
C VAL A 920 3.07 -5.27 17.46
N ASN A 921 3.36 -6.36 16.75
CA ASN A 921 4.71 -6.89 16.55
C ASN A 921 5.43 -7.24 17.85
N LEU A 922 4.77 -7.94 18.75
CA LEU A 922 5.22 -8.21 20.12
C LEU A 922 6.59 -8.90 20.20
N PHE A 923 6.97 -9.68 19.18
CA PHE A 923 8.22 -10.47 19.14
C PHE A 923 9.23 -9.98 18.09
N HIS A 924 9.17 -8.68 17.69
CA HIS A 924 10.13 -8.05 16.79
C HIS A 924 10.33 -8.79 15.46
N ALA A 925 9.25 -9.18 14.79
CA ALA A 925 9.35 -9.75 13.45
C ALA A 925 10.08 -8.80 12.49
N GLN A 926 11.04 -9.36 11.75
CA GLN A 926 11.79 -8.65 10.71
C GLN A 926 11.22 -9.01 9.33
N ARG A 927 11.21 -8.05 8.43
CA ARG A 927 10.82 -8.24 7.03
C ARG A 927 12.08 -8.37 6.17
N THR A 928 12.11 -9.41 5.33
CA THR A 928 13.23 -9.63 4.41
C THR A 928 12.74 -9.74 2.97
N GLU A 929 13.48 -9.14 2.05
CA GLU A 929 13.35 -9.32 0.60
C GLU A 929 14.67 -9.86 0.05
N ASN A 930 14.59 -10.86 -0.83
CA ASN A 930 15.74 -11.54 -1.37
C ASN A 930 15.74 -11.47 -2.91
N ALA A 931 16.94 -11.60 -3.50
CA ALA A 931 17.13 -11.79 -4.93
C ALA A 931 17.10 -13.30 -5.27
N ASN A 932 15.93 -13.93 -5.13
CA ASN A 932 15.66 -15.37 -5.34
C ASN A 932 16.56 -16.37 -4.57
N SER A 933 17.39 -15.91 -3.68
CA SER A 933 18.18 -16.72 -2.75
C SER A 933 18.11 -16.14 -1.35
N ALA A 934 18.05 -16.96 -0.31
CA ALA A 934 18.05 -16.50 1.08
C ALA A 934 19.35 -15.76 1.44
N TYR A 935 20.42 -16.04 0.74
CA TYR A 935 21.75 -15.45 0.94
C TYR A 935 21.93 -14.12 0.19
N ARG A 936 21.11 -13.86 -0.82
CA ARG A 936 21.08 -12.61 -1.59
C ARG A 936 20.01 -11.66 -1.07
N GLN A 937 20.23 -11.11 0.10
CA GLN A 937 19.26 -10.23 0.77
C GLN A 937 19.27 -8.84 0.15
N ASN A 938 18.14 -8.44 -0.46
CA ASN A 938 17.95 -7.10 -1.00
C ASN A 938 17.60 -6.10 0.11
N ILE A 939 16.76 -6.52 1.06
CA ILE A 939 16.30 -5.68 2.17
C ILE A 939 16.12 -6.55 3.40
N VAL A 940 16.70 -6.12 4.52
CA VAL A 940 16.32 -6.57 5.86
C VAL A 940 15.85 -5.36 6.63
N GLU A 941 14.60 -5.40 7.12
CA GLU A 941 13.91 -4.26 7.74
C GLU A 941 13.42 -4.64 9.14
N THR A 942 13.68 -3.77 10.13
CA THR A 942 13.15 -3.86 11.49
C THR A 942 12.40 -2.59 11.85
N TYR A 943 11.17 -2.72 12.43
CA TYR A 943 10.29 -1.60 12.77
C TYR A 943 9.76 -1.64 14.21
N GLY A 944 10.37 -2.45 15.08
CA GLY A 944 10.10 -2.48 16.50
C GLY A 944 8.64 -2.83 16.89
N ARG A 945 8.36 -2.71 18.20
CA ARG A 945 7.03 -2.92 18.79
C ARG A 945 6.26 -1.62 18.89
N ARG A 946 4.94 -1.75 18.86
CA ARG A 946 4.01 -0.65 19.14
C ARG A 946 3.06 -1.06 20.24
N ILE A 947 2.98 -0.26 21.29
CA ILE A 947 2.10 -0.51 22.44
C ILE A 947 1.11 0.65 22.55
N TYR A 948 -0.15 0.36 22.53
CA TYR A 948 -1.26 1.30 22.65
C TYR A 948 -1.92 1.13 24.01
N GLY A 949 -2.17 2.24 24.70
CA GLY A 949 -2.92 2.25 25.94
C GLY A 949 -3.94 3.39 25.93
N GLY A 950 -5.13 3.15 26.46
CA GLY A 950 -6.13 4.20 26.43
C GLY A 950 -7.43 3.86 27.14
N VAL A 951 -8.35 4.81 27.04
CA VAL A 951 -9.70 4.76 27.61
C VAL A 951 -10.72 4.93 26.50
N ARG A 952 -11.81 4.17 26.55
CA ARG A 952 -13.01 4.35 25.73
C ARG A 952 -14.17 4.71 26.62
N ALA A 953 -15.00 5.66 26.17
CA ALA A 953 -16.24 6.05 26.82
C ALA A 953 -17.40 5.98 25.82
N LYS A 954 -18.58 5.56 26.29
CA LYS A 954 -19.81 5.42 25.51
C LYS A 954 -21.00 5.89 26.38
N LEU A 955 -21.77 6.86 25.85
CA LEU A 955 -22.98 7.44 26.46
C LEU A 955 -24.21 7.13 25.62
#